data_0a0a49a4d9d45033e2925ad8c1c70d29
#
_entry.id   0a0a49a4d9d45033e2925ad8c1c70d29
#
_cell.length_a   1.000
_cell.length_b   1.000
_cell.length_c   1.000
_cell.angle_alpha   90.00
_cell.angle_beta   90.00
_cell.angle_gamma   90.00
#
_symmetry.space_group_name_H-M   'P 1'
#
loop_
_entity.id
_entity.type
_entity.pdbx_description
1 polymer ?
#
loop_
_entity_poly.entity_id
_entity_poly.type
_entity_poly.pdbx_seq_one_letter_code
_entity_poly.pdbx_strand_id
1 'polypeptide(L)'
;MSIVRAARRAVPGVLAAVVVAALAHAAVWLVNEQQVHAPDVSGKLESLSFAPYNAAENPEKGDIISPQRLREDMEVVAPYTKSIRTYAATGGLEKIPEIANQYGIKVMQGIWISNDEKRNEIEIKNGLDLARRYPNVTSLVVGNESVLRGEKTAKELGEILRKVRAESPVPVTTGEIWSTWLEHPELAANVDFIAAHILSYWEGVPREQAVQTAVDVYDRMRAAFPGKHIVVAEFGWPSGGYNMKGAEPGPVAQAEILRDFVNRARDHGMDYNIVEAFDQVWKTNEGSVGAYWGLFNADRKLKFDLAGAIREPNKERIVGAALLVGTLLSLIAFALRRPTFWHALMVAGAAQAVGAWLAVTIAHPLSHYLVVGSAVMWVAGLILLVPLALLSLARIEEIAAIALGRGPTRLLPERIEPEAFGPVPEGSLEALGLTERPKVSIHIPAYREPPEMLKQTLDSVAALNYPNFECVVIINNTPDPAFVKPIEEHCKRLGSHFKFVNVEKLEGFKAGALRVALQHTAPDAEVIGLLDADYVVSPDWLSDLAPLFSDPRVGLVQAPQDHRDGHRSIFHAIMNAEYAGFFDIGMVERNEINAIVVHGTMCLIRRLALEEAGGWSSDTITEDTDLGLSILEQGWTAHYTRRRYGHGMLPDDYRSFKTQRHRWAYGGFQIAKKHWRRFAPGGTRLTLGQRAQFMMGWINWMGAEALGVAAAILNLLWVPVVAFGGIALPDSVLTLPVVVVFLINIIHFALLYRLRVKLPFRHCMGAGVAAMSLQFTIARAVALGLFKDSLPFLRTDKGSGKKRTAGAFPAKWEAILGSLLLLGAVLLAATNKDEVREIYVFAIVLVVQSLPFMATVVMAFIERRAIAALAAADSDTETVAEPIAVPASALTPAGAVSATPSA
;
A
#
# COMPACT_ATOMS: atom_id res chain seq x y z
N MET A 1 -22.42 -12.04 35.26
CA MET A 1 -22.83 -13.37 34.70
C MET A 1 -23.36 -13.32 33.27
N SER A 2 -24.03 -12.28 32.83
CA SER A 2 -24.54 -12.17 31.44
C SER A 2 -23.45 -12.04 30.36
N ILE A 3 -22.35 -11.32 30.64
CA ILE A 3 -21.25 -11.04 29.73
C ILE A 3 -20.47 -12.32 29.38
N VAL A 4 -20.20 -13.19 30.38
CA VAL A 4 -19.46 -14.45 30.17
C VAL A 4 -20.31 -15.45 29.37
N ARG A 5 -21.63 -15.49 29.55
CA ARG A 5 -22.54 -16.34 28.77
C ARG A 5 -22.66 -15.87 27.31
N ALA A 6 -22.68 -14.56 27.07
CA ALA A 6 -22.69 -14.00 25.70
C ALA A 6 -21.38 -14.24 24.96
N ALA A 7 -20.22 -14.17 25.65
CA ALA A 7 -18.90 -14.49 25.08
C ALA A 7 -18.82 -15.97 24.67
N ARG A 8 -19.29 -16.89 25.50
CA ARG A 8 -19.32 -18.34 25.20
C ARG A 8 -20.20 -18.69 24.00
N ARG A 9 -21.24 -17.89 23.69
CA ARG A 9 -22.10 -18.11 22.52
C ARG A 9 -21.55 -17.55 21.21
N ALA A 10 -20.68 -16.54 21.23
CA ALA A 10 -20.08 -15.95 20.04
C ALA A 10 -18.90 -16.76 19.48
N VAL A 11 -18.16 -17.45 20.36
CA VAL A 11 -16.98 -18.25 19.99
C VAL A 11 -17.27 -19.33 18.92
N PRO A 12 -18.32 -20.15 19.02
CA PRO A 12 -18.59 -21.16 17.99
C PRO A 12 -18.87 -20.56 16.60
N GLY A 13 -19.59 -19.42 16.53
CA GLY A 13 -19.87 -18.74 15.27
C GLY A 13 -18.60 -18.17 14.62
N VAL A 14 -17.69 -17.61 15.41
CA VAL A 14 -16.40 -17.10 14.92
C VAL A 14 -15.54 -18.24 14.41
N LEU A 15 -15.42 -19.33 15.19
CA LEU A 15 -14.64 -20.51 14.76
C LEU A 15 -15.21 -21.11 13.48
N ALA A 16 -16.54 -21.25 13.38
CA ALA A 16 -17.18 -21.71 12.15
C ALA A 16 -16.86 -20.81 10.95
N ALA A 17 -16.90 -19.48 11.11
CA ALA A 17 -16.56 -18.53 10.05
C ALA A 17 -15.10 -18.67 9.61
N VAL A 18 -14.16 -18.81 10.55
CA VAL A 18 -12.72 -19.00 10.25
C VAL A 18 -12.50 -20.31 9.50
N VAL A 19 -13.16 -21.40 9.95
CA VAL A 19 -13.07 -22.71 9.28
C VAL A 19 -13.65 -22.64 7.86
N VAL A 20 -14.81 -22.02 7.69
CA VAL A 20 -15.42 -21.86 6.35
C VAL A 20 -14.51 -21.04 5.43
N ALA A 21 -13.93 -19.94 5.90
CA ALA A 21 -12.99 -19.13 5.12
C ALA A 21 -11.73 -19.93 4.75
N ALA A 22 -11.16 -20.70 5.68
CA ALA A 22 -9.98 -21.52 5.42
C ALA A 22 -10.28 -22.66 4.44
N LEU A 23 -11.44 -23.32 4.56
CA LEU A 23 -11.88 -24.37 3.62
C LEU A 23 -12.15 -23.78 2.22
N ALA A 24 -12.78 -22.62 2.13
CA ALA A 24 -12.98 -21.93 0.86
C ALA A 24 -11.63 -21.54 0.20
N HIS A 25 -10.68 -21.04 0.99
CA HIS A 25 -9.34 -20.74 0.51
C HIS A 25 -8.61 -22.00 0.02
N ALA A 26 -8.66 -23.10 0.80
CA ALA A 26 -8.10 -24.38 0.37
C ALA A 26 -8.76 -24.88 -0.93
N ALA A 27 -10.08 -24.74 -1.06
CA ALA A 27 -10.80 -25.13 -2.27
C ALA A 27 -10.37 -24.29 -3.49
N VAL A 28 -10.13 -22.99 -3.34
CA VAL A 28 -9.60 -22.13 -4.41
C VAL A 28 -8.24 -22.64 -4.89
N TRP A 29 -7.34 -23.02 -3.97
CA TRP A 29 -6.06 -23.61 -4.35
C TRP A 29 -6.20 -24.93 -5.09
N LEU A 30 -7.12 -25.80 -4.64
CA LEU A 30 -7.38 -27.09 -5.29
C LEU A 30 -7.99 -26.94 -6.68
N VAL A 31 -8.95 -25.99 -6.86
CA VAL A 31 -9.58 -25.73 -8.17
C VAL A 31 -8.57 -25.12 -9.15
N ASN A 32 -7.66 -24.28 -8.67
CA ASN A 32 -6.62 -23.68 -9.48
C ASN A 32 -5.39 -24.62 -9.67
N GLU A 33 -5.44 -25.84 -9.18
CA GLU A 33 -4.40 -26.82 -9.44
C GLU A 33 -4.48 -27.29 -10.91
N GLN A 34 -3.70 -26.65 -11.77
CA GLN A 34 -3.53 -27.11 -13.13
C GLN A 34 -2.65 -28.36 -13.12
N GLN A 35 -3.26 -29.53 -13.29
CA GLN A 35 -2.53 -30.72 -13.66
C GLN A 35 -2.25 -30.65 -15.15
N VAL A 36 -1.05 -30.25 -15.50
CA VAL A 36 -0.60 -30.28 -16.87
C VAL A 36 -0.10 -31.69 -17.19
N HIS A 37 -0.67 -32.28 -18.22
CA HIS A 37 -0.26 -33.57 -18.73
C HIS A 37 0.54 -33.37 -20.01
N ALA A 38 1.85 -33.44 -19.90
CA ALA A 38 2.71 -33.60 -21.10
C ALA A 38 3.16 -35.07 -21.22
N PRO A 39 3.46 -35.55 -22.41
CA PRO A 39 3.92 -36.91 -22.60
C PRO A 39 5.17 -37.22 -21.78
N ASP A 40 5.27 -38.41 -21.25
CA ASP A 40 6.45 -38.88 -20.53
C ASP A 40 7.66 -39.00 -21.45
N VAL A 41 8.81 -38.53 -20.97
CA VAL A 41 10.08 -38.72 -21.69
C VAL A 41 10.65 -40.09 -21.31
N SER A 42 10.70 -41.00 -22.28
CA SER A 42 11.29 -42.31 -22.08
C SER A 42 12.79 -42.28 -22.36
N GLY A 43 13.59 -42.85 -21.44
CA GLY A 43 15.06 -42.94 -21.61
C GLY A 43 15.77 -41.60 -21.43
N LYS A 44 17.01 -41.55 -21.92
CA LYS A 44 17.88 -40.36 -21.82
C LYS A 44 17.62 -39.35 -22.92
N LEU A 45 17.82 -38.07 -22.62
CA LEU A 45 17.87 -36.96 -23.59
C LEU A 45 19.02 -37.18 -24.59
N GLU A 46 18.88 -36.67 -25.83
CA GLU A 46 19.96 -36.80 -26.80
C GLU A 46 21.18 -35.99 -26.42
N SER A 47 20.97 -34.69 -26.03
CA SER A 47 22.05 -33.81 -25.64
C SER A 47 21.57 -32.69 -24.67
N LEU A 48 22.47 -32.25 -23.81
CA LEU A 48 22.29 -31.10 -22.92
C LEU A 48 23.43 -30.10 -23.06
N SER A 49 23.14 -28.81 -23.13
CA SER A 49 24.16 -27.77 -22.96
C SER A 49 24.75 -27.81 -21.55
N PHE A 50 26.06 -27.95 -21.45
CA PHE A 50 26.75 -28.14 -20.17
C PHE A 50 27.66 -26.96 -19.85
N ALA A 51 27.18 -26.10 -18.96
CA ALA A 51 27.90 -24.99 -18.39
C ALA A 51 27.93 -25.17 -16.85
N PRO A 52 29.03 -25.68 -16.28
CA PRO A 52 29.10 -26.17 -14.90
C PRO A 52 29.40 -25.08 -13.86
N TYR A 53 28.92 -23.84 -14.09
CA TYR A 53 29.07 -22.73 -13.15
C TYR A 53 27.99 -22.77 -12.07
N ASN A 54 28.32 -22.48 -10.83
CA ASN A 54 27.37 -22.38 -9.73
C ASN A 54 26.96 -20.90 -9.50
N ALA A 55 26.11 -20.66 -8.48
CA ALA A 55 25.62 -19.32 -8.21
C ALA A 55 26.70 -18.28 -7.83
N ALA A 56 27.88 -18.72 -7.38
CA ALA A 56 28.98 -17.84 -6.97
C ALA A 56 30.03 -17.62 -8.07
N GLU A 57 29.98 -18.42 -9.14
CA GLU A 57 30.95 -18.43 -10.21
C GLU A 57 30.48 -17.64 -11.43
N ASN A 58 31.40 -16.89 -12.05
CA ASN A 58 31.09 -16.10 -13.24
C ASN A 58 32.23 -16.23 -14.28
N PRO A 59 32.00 -16.90 -15.42
CA PRO A 59 33.02 -17.07 -16.47
C PRO A 59 33.47 -15.73 -17.09
N GLU A 60 32.62 -14.70 -17.11
CA GLU A 60 33.01 -13.38 -17.61
C GLU A 60 34.06 -12.70 -16.72
N LYS A 61 34.13 -13.09 -15.44
CA LYS A 61 35.14 -12.62 -14.50
C LYS A 61 36.40 -13.48 -14.48
N GLY A 62 36.43 -14.53 -15.32
CA GLY A 62 37.58 -15.42 -15.46
C GLY A 62 37.63 -16.53 -14.42
N ASP A 63 36.53 -16.90 -13.78
CA ASP A 63 36.48 -18.01 -12.85
C ASP A 63 36.77 -19.34 -13.59
N ILE A 64 37.60 -20.17 -12.99
CA ILE A 64 38.06 -21.46 -13.55
C ILE A 64 37.43 -22.60 -12.75
N ILE A 65 36.82 -23.53 -13.46
CA ILE A 65 36.15 -24.68 -12.83
C ILE A 65 37.18 -25.78 -12.52
N SER A 66 37.12 -26.31 -11.30
CA SER A 66 38.00 -27.38 -10.88
C SER A 66 37.58 -28.75 -11.47
N PRO A 67 38.53 -29.66 -11.75
CA PRO A 67 38.21 -31.00 -12.25
C PRO A 67 37.31 -31.82 -11.28
N GLN A 68 37.42 -31.58 -9.98
CA GLN A 68 36.56 -32.23 -9.01
C GLN A 68 35.10 -31.79 -9.19
N ARG A 69 34.86 -30.48 -9.32
CA ARG A 69 33.53 -29.91 -9.55
C ARG A 69 32.92 -30.43 -10.87
N LEU A 70 33.75 -30.51 -11.91
CA LEU A 70 33.27 -31.10 -13.19
C LEU A 70 32.82 -32.55 -13.04
N ARG A 71 33.45 -33.38 -12.19
CA ARG A 71 33.03 -34.75 -11.93
C ARG A 71 31.68 -34.75 -11.18
N GLU A 72 31.58 -33.94 -10.13
CA GLU A 72 30.32 -33.81 -9.33
C GLU A 72 29.15 -33.41 -10.24
N ASP A 73 29.33 -32.40 -11.09
CA ASP A 73 28.31 -31.96 -12.04
C ASP A 73 28.02 -33.01 -13.13
N MET A 74 29.05 -33.74 -13.58
CA MET A 74 28.89 -34.83 -14.55
C MET A 74 28.07 -36.00 -13.95
N GLU A 75 28.30 -36.35 -12.69
CA GLU A 75 27.49 -37.37 -11.99
C GLU A 75 26.03 -37.01 -11.96
N VAL A 76 25.69 -35.71 -11.82
CA VAL A 76 24.31 -35.25 -11.81
C VAL A 76 23.65 -35.40 -13.18
N VAL A 77 24.34 -35.07 -14.26
CA VAL A 77 23.73 -35.04 -15.62
C VAL A 77 23.79 -36.38 -16.34
N ALA A 78 24.76 -37.23 -16.05
CA ALA A 78 25.01 -38.50 -16.75
C ALA A 78 23.81 -39.46 -16.77
N PRO A 79 22.98 -39.58 -15.74
CA PRO A 79 21.75 -40.39 -15.77
C PRO A 79 20.71 -39.88 -16.79
N TYR A 80 20.76 -38.58 -17.16
CA TYR A 80 19.70 -37.91 -17.91
C TYR A 80 20.00 -37.71 -19.40
N THR A 81 21.27 -37.76 -19.83
CA THR A 81 21.66 -37.45 -21.20
C THR A 81 22.62 -38.46 -21.80
N LYS A 82 22.63 -38.59 -23.13
CA LYS A 82 23.60 -39.40 -23.91
C LYS A 82 24.82 -38.59 -24.29
N SER A 83 24.66 -37.28 -24.49
CA SER A 83 25.74 -36.35 -24.88
C SER A 83 25.56 -34.98 -24.22
N ILE A 84 26.63 -34.20 -24.29
CA ILE A 84 26.62 -32.81 -23.84
C ILE A 84 27.23 -31.91 -24.91
N ARG A 85 26.79 -30.65 -24.92
CA ARG A 85 27.39 -29.58 -25.72
C ARG A 85 28.09 -28.60 -24.78
N THR A 86 29.36 -28.26 -25.07
CA THR A 86 30.09 -27.21 -24.38
C THR A 86 30.19 -25.94 -25.22
N TYR A 87 30.64 -24.82 -24.62
CA TYR A 87 30.71 -23.53 -25.33
C TYR A 87 32.13 -23.02 -25.55
N ALA A 88 33.14 -23.51 -24.78
CA ALA A 88 34.50 -23.09 -24.87
C ALA A 88 35.47 -24.27 -24.62
N ALA A 89 36.72 -24.10 -25.03
CA ALA A 89 37.80 -25.06 -24.86
C ALA A 89 38.91 -24.53 -23.93
N THR A 90 38.57 -23.56 -23.10
CA THR A 90 39.47 -22.91 -22.08
C THR A 90 38.73 -22.75 -20.74
N GLY A 91 39.37 -22.15 -19.73
CA GLY A 91 38.73 -21.81 -18.43
C GLY A 91 38.42 -23.00 -17.53
N GLY A 92 39.13 -24.14 -17.70
CA GLY A 92 38.85 -25.39 -16.99
C GLY A 92 37.97 -26.34 -17.77
N LEU A 93 37.23 -25.82 -18.78
CA LEU A 93 36.25 -26.61 -19.58
C LEU A 93 36.96 -27.59 -20.50
N GLU A 94 38.29 -27.42 -20.80
CA GLU A 94 39.10 -28.36 -21.55
C GLU A 94 39.26 -29.74 -20.85
N LYS A 95 38.86 -29.87 -19.60
CA LYS A 95 38.80 -31.13 -18.85
C LYS A 95 37.50 -31.91 -19.05
N ILE A 96 36.50 -31.30 -19.65
CA ILE A 96 35.18 -31.92 -19.81
C ILE A 96 35.24 -33.19 -20.65
N PRO A 97 35.90 -33.25 -21.85
CA PRO A 97 35.95 -34.49 -22.65
C PRO A 97 36.58 -35.67 -21.91
N GLU A 98 37.64 -35.43 -21.13
CA GLU A 98 38.31 -36.45 -20.31
C GLU A 98 37.36 -37.04 -19.27
N ILE A 99 36.67 -36.16 -18.55
CA ILE A 99 35.71 -36.55 -17.47
C ILE A 99 34.48 -37.22 -18.08
N ALA A 100 33.87 -36.63 -19.11
CA ALA A 100 32.68 -37.16 -19.80
C ALA A 100 32.91 -38.57 -20.36
N ASN A 101 34.13 -38.87 -20.83
CA ASN A 101 34.50 -40.17 -21.33
C ASN A 101 34.43 -41.27 -20.22
N GLN A 102 34.66 -40.92 -18.97
CA GLN A 102 34.57 -41.84 -17.83
C GLN A 102 33.11 -42.28 -17.57
N TYR A 103 32.14 -41.43 -17.96
CA TYR A 103 30.72 -41.69 -17.82
C TYR A 103 30.04 -42.18 -19.14
N GLY A 104 30.84 -42.40 -20.18
CA GLY A 104 30.32 -42.81 -21.49
C GLY A 104 29.50 -41.73 -22.22
N ILE A 105 29.72 -40.47 -21.86
CA ILE A 105 29.01 -39.31 -22.43
C ILE A 105 29.80 -38.80 -23.66
N LYS A 106 29.07 -38.57 -24.76
CA LYS A 106 29.61 -37.94 -25.97
C LYS A 106 29.68 -36.44 -25.79
N VAL A 107 30.60 -35.75 -26.45
CA VAL A 107 30.80 -34.31 -26.32
C VAL A 107 30.75 -33.66 -27.70
N MET A 108 29.85 -32.70 -27.87
CA MET A 108 29.89 -31.69 -28.92
C MET A 108 30.69 -30.53 -28.37
N GLN A 109 31.97 -30.43 -28.73
CA GLN A 109 32.93 -29.52 -28.16
C GLN A 109 32.82 -28.11 -28.75
N GLY A 110 32.51 -27.14 -27.89
CA GLY A 110 32.51 -25.71 -28.23
C GLY A 110 33.92 -25.12 -28.32
N ILE A 111 34.06 -24.18 -29.24
CA ILE A 111 35.23 -23.33 -29.43
C ILE A 111 34.69 -21.91 -29.48
N TRP A 112 34.96 -21.12 -28.44
CA TRP A 112 34.44 -19.76 -28.32
C TRP A 112 35.14 -18.82 -29.31
N ILE A 113 34.38 -18.14 -30.15
CA ILE A 113 34.90 -17.14 -31.09
C ILE A 113 34.37 -15.77 -30.73
N SER A 114 35.25 -14.81 -30.59
CA SER A 114 34.97 -13.42 -30.21
C SER A 114 35.77 -12.42 -31.05
N ASN A 115 35.77 -11.14 -30.68
CA ASN A 115 36.60 -10.11 -31.30
C ASN A 115 38.10 -10.23 -30.91
N ASP A 116 38.47 -11.02 -29.91
CA ASP A 116 39.83 -11.24 -29.45
C ASP A 116 40.49 -12.39 -30.24
N GLU A 117 41.25 -12.04 -31.25
CA GLU A 117 41.90 -13.02 -32.14
C GLU A 117 42.90 -13.92 -31.40
N LYS A 118 43.60 -13.41 -30.39
CA LYS A 118 44.55 -14.23 -29.61
C LYS A 118 43.84 -15.30 -28.82
N ARG A 119 42.69 -14.94 -28.24
CA ARG A 119 41.83 -15.89 -27.53
C ARG A 119 41.25 -16.90 -28.51
N ASN A 120 40.79 -16.45 -29.68
CA ASN A 120 40.26 -17.34 -30.73
C ASN A 120 41.32 -18.40 -31.17
N GLU A 121 42.59 -18.01 -31.35
CA GLU A 121 43.67 -18.96 -31.71
C GLU A 121 43.92 -20.02 -30.61
N ILE A 122 43.83 -19.63 -29.31
CA ILE A 122 43.98 -20.57 -28.20
C ILE A 122 42.76 -21.51 -28.13
N GLU A 123 41.56 -21.00 -28.28
CA GLU A 123 40.33 -21.78 -28.30
C GLU A 123 40.31 -22.81 -29.45
N ILE A 124 40.68 -22.39 -30.66
CA ILE A 124 40.77 -23.27 -31.87
C ILE A 124 41.79 -24.36 -31.64
N LYS A 125 42.99 -24.00 -31.20
CA LYS A 125 44.08 -24.96 -30.93
C LYS A 125 43.63 -26.00 -29.91
N ASN A 126 43.10 -25.57 -28.78
CA ASN A 126 42.61 -26.46 -27.72
C ASN A 126 41.48 -27.37 -28.21
N GLY A 127 40.48 -26.82 -28.93
CA GLY A 127 39.38 -27.59 -29.44
C GLY A 127 39.80 -28.71 -30.41
N LEU A 128 40.76 -28.40 -31.33
CA LEU A 128 41.35 -29.38 -32.24
C LEU A 128 42.16 -30.45 -31.50
N ASP A 129 42.94 -30.07 -30.50
CA ASP A 129 43.72 -30.99 -29.66
C ASP A 129 42.81 -31.92 -28.83
N LEU A 130 41.70 -31.42 -28.30
CA LEU A 130 40.69 -32.23 -27.60
C LEU A 130 40.02 -33.25 -28.53
N ALA A 131 39.64 -32.82 -29.73
CA ALA A 131 39.06 -33.73 -30.73
C ALA A 131 40.00 -34.84 -31.19
N ARG A 132 41.30 -34.57 -31.26
CA ARG A 132 42.35 -35.58 -31.58
C ARG A 132 42.60 -36.54 -30.41
N ARG A 133 42.48 -36.08 -29.19
CA ARG A 133 42.86 -36.84 -27.99
C ARG A 133 41.72 -37.71 -27.46
N TYR A 134 40.49 -37.23 -27.50
CA TYR A 134 39.35 -37.91 -26.87
C TYR A 134 38.32 -38.39 -27.89
N PRO A 135 38.16 -39.72 -28.01
CA PRO A 135 37.23 -40.30 -29.00
C PRO A 135 35.75 -40.05 -28.74
N ASN A 136 35.40 -39.61 -27.56
CA ASN A 136 34.02 -39.19 -27.21
C ASN A 136 33.70 -37.76 -27.68
N VAL A 137 34.66 -36.99 -28.17
CA VAL A 137 34.38 -35.72 -28.90
C VAL A 137 33.86 -36.09 -30.27
N THR A 138 32.61 -35.79 -30.55
CA THR A 138 31.92 -36.23 -31.78
C THR A 138 31.83 -35.15 -32.87
N SER A 139 31.95 -33.87 -32.47
CA SER A 139 31.95 -32.73 -33.37
C SER A 139 32.54 -31.46 -32.68
N LEU A 140 32.90 -30.48 -33.49
CA LEU A 140 33.34 -29.17 -33.06
C LEU A 140 32.28 -28.10 -33.41
N VAL A 141 31.89 -27.27 -32.44
CA VAL A 141 31.03 -26.10 -32.65
C VAL A 141 31.91 -24.84 -32.52
N VAL A 142 32.26 -24.22 -33.67
CA VAL A 142 33.16 -23.10 -33.78
C VAL A 142 32.36 -21.79 -33.82
N GLY A 143 32.33 -21.08 -32.70
CA GLY A 143 31.50 -19.91 -32.53
C GLY A 143 30.10 -20.27 -32.00
N ASN A 144 29.57 -19.41 -31.14
CA ASN A 144 28.20 -19.46 -30.64
C ASN A 144 27.55 -18.08 -30.81
N GLU A 145 26.63 -17.97 -31.76
CA GLU A 145 25.96 -16.72 -32.14
C GLU A 145 26.92 -15.55 -32.45
N SER A 146 28.08 -15.90 -33.04
CA SER A 146 29.14 -14.92 -33.30
C SER A 146 28.74 -13.88 -34.33
N VAL A 147 27.87 -14.25 -35.28
CA VAL A 147 27.29 -13.32 -36.26
C VAL A 147 26.18 -12.49 -35.59
N LEU A 148 25.28 -13.13 -34.85
CA LEU A 148 24.20 -12.43 -34.14
C LEU A 148 24.73 -11.40 -33.18
N ARG A 149 25.79 -11.71 -32.42
CA ARG A 149 26.45 -10.78 -31.50
C ARG A 149 27.28 -9.69 -32.17
N GLY A 150 27.41 -9.74 -33.48
CA GLY A 150 28.21 -8.77 -34.24
C GLY A 150 29.73 -8.86 -33.99
N GLU A 151 30.19 -9.97 -33.43
CA GLU A 151 31.62 -10.21 -33.16
C GLU A 151 32.40 -10.65 -34.41
N LYS A 152 31.72 -11.35 -35.33
CA LYS A 152 32.25 -11.70 -36.64
C LYS A 152 31.19 -11.49 -37.71
N THR A 153 31.63 -11.09 -38.89
CA THR A 153 30.77 -11.18 -40.10
C THR A 153 30.62 -12.65 -40.53
N ALA A 154 29.59 -12.99 -41.27
CA ALA A 154 29.39 -14.33 -41.80
C ALA A 154 30.57 -14.77 -42.66
N LYS A 155 31.20 -13.84 -43.38
CA LYS A 155 32.39 -14.10 -44.19
C LYS A 155 33.63 -14.47 -43.31
N GLU A 156 33.93 -13.68 -42.30
CA GLU A 156 35.04 -13.92 -41.37
C GLU A 156 34.85 -15.25 -40.63
N LEU A 157 33.64 -15.50 -40.11
CA LEU A 157 33.31 -16.78 -39.47
C LEU A 157 33.45 -17.94 -40.45
N GLY A 158 33.01 -17.78 -41.71
CA GLY A 158 33.18 -18.77 -42.76
C GLY A 158 34.66 -19.10 -43.09
N GLU A 159 35.53 -18.11 -42.99
CA GLU A 159 37.00 -18.31 -43.17
C GLU A 159 37.59 -19.12 -42.00
N ILE A 160 37.19 -18.83 -40.77
CA ILE A 160 37.57 -19.57 -39.57
C ILE A 160 37.09 -21.01 -39.65
N LEU A 161 35.84 -21.22 -40.04
CA LEU A 161 35.21 -22.55 -40.19
C LEU A 161 35.97 -23.41 -41.22
N ARG A 162 36.31 -22.87 -42.38
CA ARG A 162 37.07 -23.59 -43.41
C ARG A 162 38.47 -24.03 -42.90
N LYS A 163 39.15 -23.13 -42.15
CA LYS A 163 40.45 -23.44 -41.56
C LYS A 163 40.35 -24.57 -40.54
N VAL A 164 39.39 -24.48 -39.59
CA VAL A 164 39.23 -25.51 -38.55
C VAL A 164 38.78 -26.83 -39.15
N ARG A 165 37.87 -26.80 -40.14
CA ARG A 165 37.36 -27.98 -40.83
C ARG A 165 38.48 -28.75 -41.58
N ALA A 166 39.44 -28.04 -42.16
CA ALA A 166 40.58 -28.66 -42.83
C ALA A 166 41.51 -29.41 -41.86
N GLU A 167 41.54 -29.04 -40.59
CA GLU A 167 42.44 -29.63 -39.57
C GLU A 167 41.71 -30.58 -38.59
N SER A 168 40.36 -30.59 -38.60
CA SER A 168 39.56 -31.33 -37.63
C SER A 168 39.44 -32.81 -37.99
N PRO A 169 39.61 -33.75 -37.04
CA PRO A 169 39.34 -35.17 -37.23
C PRO A 169 37.85 -35.52 -37.14
N VAL A 170 37.01 -34.56 -36.74
CA VAL A 170 35.55 -34.74 -36.53
C VAL A 170 34.76 -33.65 -37.27
N PRO A 171 33.46 -33.84 -37.52
CA PRO A 171 32.59 -32.85 -38.17
C PRO A 171 32.62 -31.48 -37.46
N VAL A 172 32.58 -30.40 -38.25
CA VAL A 172 32.65 -29.00 -37.80
C VAL A 172 31.39 -28.26 -38.17
N THR A 173 30.88 -27.48 -37.24
CA THR A 173 29.76 -26.55 -37.41
C THR A 173 29.95 -25.24 -36.63
N THR A 174 29.00 -24.32 -36.74
CA THR A 174 28.85 -23.17 -35.84
C THR A 174 27.41 -23.14 -35.29
N GLY A 175 27.23 -22.63 -34.05
CA GLY A 175 25.89 -22.45 -33.47
C GLY A 175 25.39 -21.03 -33.74
N GLU A 176 24.33 -20.91 -34.54
CA GLU A 176 23.66 -19.61 -34.79
C GLU A 176 22.15 -19.80 -34.72
N ILE A 177 21.42 -18.68 -34.48
CA ILE A 177 19.95 -18.71 -34.53
C ILE A 177 19.46 -19.06 -35.93
N TRP A 178 18.32 -19.72 -36.02
CA TRP A 178 17.75 -20.21 -37.28
C TRP A 178 17.60 -19.09 -38.33
N SER A 179 17.26 -17.85 -37.95
CA SER A 179 17.14 -16.72 -38.88
C SER A 179 18.50 -16.32 -39.48
N THR A 180 19.57 -16.32 -38.68
CA THR A 180 20.93 -16.05 -39.19
C THR A 180 21.38 -17.05 -40.25
N TRP A 181 21.03 -18.33 -40.09
CA TRP A 181 21.30 -19.34 -41.14
C TRP A 181 20.56 -19.03 -42.42
N LEU A 182 19.31 -18.54 -42.37
CA LEU A 182 18.54 -18.19 -43.57
C LEU A 182 19.01 -16.86 -44.19
N GLU A 183 19.48 -15.93 -43.41
CA GLU A 183 20.00 -14.64 -43.88
C GLU A 183 21.41 -14.77 -44.49
N HIS A 184 22.19 -15.76 -44.01
CA HIS A 184 23.57 -16.03 -44.40
C HIS A 184 23.73 -17.47 -44.87
N PRO A 185 23.05 -17.89 -45.95
CA PRO A 185 23.08 -19.29 -46.44
C PRO A 185 24.49 -19.74 -46.88
N GLU A 186 25.40 -18.81 -47.18
CA GLU A 186 26.80 -19.10 -47.49
C GLU A 186 27.57 -19.78 -46.36
N LEU A 187 27.15 -19.64 -45.11
CA LEU A 187 27.71 -20.33 -43.97
C LEU A 187 27.55 -21.86 -44.09
N ALA A 188 26.46 -22.34 -44.66
CA ALA A 188 26.16 -23.75 -44.81
C ALA A 188 27.19 -24.50 -45.69
N ALA A 189 27.86 -23.79 -46.59
CA ALA A 189 28.94 -24.40 -47.42
C ALA A 189 30.23 -24.64 -46.60
N ASN A 190 30.41 -23.95 -45.50
CA ASN A 190 31.64 -23.97 -44.70
C ASN A 190 31.55 -24.93 -43.49
N VAL A 191 30.41 -25.58 -43.29
CA VAL A 191 30.15 -26.52 -42.18
C VAL A 191 29.80 -27.93 -42.72
N ASP A 192 30.00 -28.95 -41.89
CA ASP A 192 29.59 -30.34 -42.21
C ASP A 192 28.08 -30.55 -41.94
N PHE A 193 27.54 -29.92 -40.92
CA PHE A 193 26.12 -29.93 -40.58
C PHE A 193 25.71 -28.55 -40.02
N ILE A 194 24.41 -28.27 -40.00
CA ILE A 194 23.85 -27.03 -39.48
C ILE A 194 23.47 -27.21 -38.00
N ALA A 195 23.97 -26.35 -37.11
CA ALA A 195 23.59 -26.30 -35.72
C ALA A 195 22.74 -25.03 -35.49
N ALA A 196 21.41 -25.21 -35.50
CA ALA A 196 20.47 -24.11 -35.41
C ALA A 196 19.94 -23.93 -33.97
N HIS A 197 19.92 -22.70 -33.47
CA HIS A 197 19.24 -22.37 -32.24
C HIS A 197 17.78 -21.97 -32.55
N ILE A 198 16.83 -22.64 -31.89
CA ILE A 198 15.39 -22.39 -32.05
C ILE A 198 14.80 -22.16 -30.67
N LEU A 199 14.67 -20.89 -30.31
CA LEU A 199 14.29 -20.45 -28.95
C LEU A 199 13.01 -19.64 -29.04
N SER A 200 11.86 -20.30 -29.06
CA SER A 200 10.52 -19.69 -29.21
C SER A 200 10.20 -18.63 -28.15
N TYR A 201 10.83 -18.69 -26.97
CA TYR A 201 10.67 -17.69 -25.94
C TYR A 201 11.12 -16.30 -26.41
N TRP A 202 12.31 -16.18 -27.02
CA TRP A 202 12.84 -14.89 -27.49
C TRP A 202 12.06 -14.30 -28.66
N GLU A 203 11.27 -15.12 -29.33
CA GLU A 203 10.35 -14.67 -30.38
C GLU A 203 9.00 -14.22 -29.84
N GLY A 204 8.77 -14.37 -28.54
CA GLY A 204 7.52 -13.99 -27.87
C GLY A 204 6.36 -14.95 -28.17
N VAL A 205 6.65 -16.20 -28.55
CA VAL A 205 5.64 -17.20 -28.88
C VAL A 205 4.94 -17.72 -27.62
N PRO A 206 3.60 -17.73 -27.57
CA PRO A 206 2.87 -18.33 -26.44
C PRO A 206 3.26 -19.80 -26.21
N ARG A 207 3.27 -20.24 -24.95
CA ARG A 207 3.73 -21.59 -24.54
C ARG A 207 3.01 -22.73 -25.31
N GLU A 208 1.74 -22.54 -25.60
CA GLU A 208 0.89 -23.53 -26.31
C GLU A 208 1.33 -23.76 -27.76
N GLN A 209 2.05 -22.80 -28.34
CA GLN A 209 2.53 -22.83 -29.72
C GLN A 209 4.05 -23.04 -29.79
N ALA A 210 4.77 -22.99 -28.67
CA ALA A 210 6.23 -22.95 -28.62
C ALA A 210 6.87 -24.16 -29.34
N VAL A 211 6.38 -25.36 -29.08
CA VAL A 211 6.91 -26.59 -29.69
C VAL A 211 6.53 -26.72 -31.17
N GLN A 212 5.29 -26.36 -31.51
CA GLN A 212 4.86 -26.40 -32.91
C GLN A 212 5.68 -25.42 -33.77
N THR A 213 5.90 -24.21 -33.26
CA THR A 213 6.75 -23.21 -33.91
C THR A 213 8.17 -23.74 -34.12
N ALA A 214 8.74 -24.44 -33.15
CA ALA A 214 10.07 -25.03 -33.29
C ALA A 214 10.13 -26.13 -34.38
N VAL A 215 9.10 -26.96 -34.48
CA VAL A 215 8.96 -27.97 -35.56
C VAL A 215 8.83 -27.29 -36.93
N ASP A 216 7.99 -26.25 -37.02
CA ASP A 216 7.78 -25.50 -38.27
C ASP A 216 9.07 -24.81 -38.75
N VAL A 217 9.84 -24.23 -37.80
CA VAL A 217 11.15 -23.65 -38.08
C VAL A 217 12.14 -24.71 -38.55
N TYR A 218 12.19 -25.87 -37.89
CA TYR A 218 13.04 -26.98 -38.32
C TYR A 218 12.72 -27.45 -39.75
N ASP A 219 11.43 -27.63 -40.08
CA ASP A 219 11.00 -28.02 -41.44
C ASP A 219 11.33 -26.93 -42.49
N ARG A 220 11.20 -25.67 -42.12
CA ARG A 220 11.64 -24.54 -42.96
C ARG A 220 13.14 -24.59 -43.22
N MET A 221 13.95 -24.90 -42.20
CA MET A 221 15.39 -25.03 -42.31
C MET A 221 15.76 -26.22 -43.24
N ARG A 222 15.08 -27.38 -43.08
CA ARG A 222 15.26 -28.55 -43.99
C ARG A 222 14.95 -28.22 -45.43
N ALA A 223 13.92 -27.43 -45.67
CA ALA A 223 13.54 -26.98 -47.02
C ALA A 223 14.57 -26.01 -47.60
N ALA A 224 15.14 -25.12 -46.80
CA ALA A 224 16.13 -24.15 -47.24
C ALA A 224 17.53 -24.76 -47.48
N PHE A 225 17.87 -25.86 -46.80
CA PHE A 225 19.20 -26.50 -46.88
C PHE A 225 19.07 -28.01 -47.23
N PRO A 226 18.60 -28.35 -48.43
CA PRO A 226 18.37 -29.72 -48.81
C PRO A 226 19.69 -30.52 -48.80
N GLY A 227 19.66 -31.70 -48.19
CA GLY A 227 20.81 -32.61 -48.07
C GLY A 227 21.82 -32.26 -46.95
N LYS A 228 21.62 -31.15 -46.23
CA LYS A 228 22.36 -30.87 -45.02
C LYS A 228 21.69 -31.52 -43.82
N HIS A 229 22.50 -32.16 -42.97
CA HIS A 229 22.04 -32.60 -41.66
C HIS A 229 21.85 -31.38 -40.77
N ILE A 230 20.69 -31.31 -40.04
CA ILE A 230 20.36 -30.19 -39.16
C ILE A 230 20.19 -30.72 -37.76
N VAL A 231 20.86 -30.08 -36.80
CA VAL A 231 20.75 -30.30 -35.38
C VAL A 231 20.10 -29.07 -34.75
N VAL A 232 19.05 -29.26 -34.00
CA VAL A 232 18.49 -28.20 -33.14
C VAL A 232 19.47 -28.03 -31.95
N ALA A 233 20.47 -27.18 -32.10
CA ALA A 233 21.60 -27.07 -31.18
C ALA A 233 21.26 -26.36 -29.88
N GLU A 234 20.19 -25.58 -29.85
CA GLU A 234 19.56 -25.03 -28.64
C GLU A 234 18.06 -25.01 -28.78
N PHE A 235 17.40 -25.68 -27.86
CA PHE A 235 15.98 -25.58 -27.59
C PHE A 235 15.79 -25.53 -26.07
N GLY A 236 14.94 -24.63 -25.60
CA GLY A 236 14.67 -24.48 -24.17
C GLY A 236 13.54 -23.52 -23.87
N TRP A 237 13.17 -23.46 -22.59
CA TRP A 237 12.18 -22.53 -22.05
C TRP A 237 12.57 -22.15 -20.62
N PRO A 238 12.51 -20.86 -20.25
CA PRO A 238 12.93 -20.46 -18.91
C PRO A 238 11.87 -20.80 -17.86
N SER A 239 12.31 -21.19 -16.66
CA SER A 239 11.43 -21.51 -15.53
C SER A 239 11.08 -20.28 -14.65
N GLY A 240 11.65 -19.15 -14.93
CA GLY A 240 11.42 -17.90 -14.16
C GLY A 240 11.85 -16.68 -14.94
N GLY A 241 11.57 -15.51 -14.40
CA GLY A 241 11.77 -14.22 -15.06
C GLY A 241 10.48 -13.60 -15.56
N TYR A 242 10.58 -12.55 -16.37
CA TYR A 242 9.41 -11.84 -16.92
C TYR A 242 8.98 -12.44 -18.26
N ASN A 243 7.74 -12.17 -18.66
CA ASN A 243 7.29 -12.54 -19.99
C ASN A 243 7.99 -11.71 -21.07
N MET A 244 8.07 -12.29 -22.28
CA MET A 244 8.40 -11.56 -23.51
C MET A 244 7.20 -11.68 -24.44
N LYS A 245 6.48 -10.59 -24.68
CA LYS A 245 5.20 -10.61 -25.40
C LYS A 245 4.29 -11.74 -24.89
N GLY A 246 3.91 -12.70 -25.77
CA GLY A 246 3.09 -13.84 -25.40
C GLY A 246 3.81 -15.00 -24.69
N ALA A 247 5.14 -14.99 -24.64
CA ALA A 247 5.93 -16.04 -24.01
C ALA A 247 5.98 -15.85 -22.49
N GLU A 248 5.33 -16.71 -21.74
CA GLU A 248 5.31 -16.68 -20.27
C GLU A 248 6.27 -17.75 -19.70
N PRO A 249 7.34 -17.36 -18.97
CA PRO A 249 8.22 -18.28 -18.27
C PRO A 249 7.51 -18.92 -17.07
N GLY A 250 8.02 -20.07 -16.64
CA GLY A 250 7.50 -20.73 -15.44
C GLY A 250 7.93 -22.18 -15.33
N PRO A 251 8.03 -22.76 -14.11
CA PRO A 251 8.51 -24.11 -13.93
C PRO A 251 7.58 -25.15 -14.58
N VAL A 252 6.27 -24.94 -14.55
CA VAL A 252 5.28 -25.81 -15.20
C VAL A 252 5.38 -25.68 -16.71
N ALA A 253 5.50 -24.45 -17.25
CA ALA A 253 5.66 -24.20 -18.68
C ALA A 253 6.96 -24.83 -19.21
N GLN A 254 8.08 -24.68 -18.49
CA GLN A 254 9.35 -25.32 -18.84
C GLN A 254 9.20 -26.86 -18.94
N ALA A 255 8.60 -27.47 -17.93
CA ALA A 255 8.40 -28.92 -17.87
C ALA A 255 7.53 -29.44 -19.03
N GLU A 256 6.42 -28.77 -19.30
CA GLU A 256 5.48 -29.08 -20.39
C GLU A 256 6.16 -28.98 -21.74
N ILE A 257 6.78 -27.82 -22.03
CA ILE A 257 7.39 -27.55 -23.33
C ILE A 257 8.58 -28.48 -23.60
N LEU A 258 9.44 -28.71 -22.61
CA LEU A 258 10.59 -29.61 -22.83
C LEU A 258 10.17 -31.07 -23.04
N ARG A 259 9.18 -31.55 -22.29
CA ARG A 259 8.68 -32.94 -22.47
C ARG A 259 7.96 -33.10 -23.82
N ASP A 260 7.13 -32.16 -24.23
CA ASP A 260 6.46 -32.20 -25.54
C ASP A 260 7.49 -32.11 -26.67
N PHE A 261 8.46 -31.20 -26.61
CA PHE A 261 9.49 -31.06 -27.62
C PHE A 261 10.32 -32.32 -27.79
N VAL A 262 10.78 -32.93 -26.71
CA VAL A 262 11.59 -34.15 -26.75
C VAL A 262 10.85 -35.31 -27.45
N ASN A 263 9.56 -35.46 -27.16
CA ASN A 263 8.76 -36.47 -27.83
C ASN A 263 8.55 -36.17 -29.33
N ARG A 264 8.17 -34.92 -29.66
CA ARG A 264 8.02 -34.52 -31.07
C ARG A 264 9.32 -34.58 -31.86
N ALA A 265 10.44 -34.20 -31.23
CA ALA A 265 11.75 -34.31 -31.88
C ALA A 265 12.07 -35.76 -32.25
N ARG A 266 11.77 -36.73 -31.39
CA ARG A 266 11.90 -38.17 -31.69
C ARG A 266 11.00 -38.62 -32.83
N ASP A 267 9.74 -38.22 -32.81
CA ASP A 267 8.77 -38.57 -33.82
C ASP A 267 9.17 -38.03 -35.22
N HIS A 268 9.80 -36.86 -35.26
CA HIS A 268 10.29 -36.22 -36.51
C HIS A 268 11.72 -36.60 -36.87
N GLY A 269 12.40 -37.42 -36.06
CA GLY A 269 13.80 -37.78 -36.26
C GLY A 269 14.74 -36.59 -36.20
N MET A 270 14.49 -35.60 -35.36
CA MET A 270 15.32 -34.42 -35.11
C MET A 270 16.40 -34.73 -34.10
N ASP A 271 17.66 -34.45 -34.46
CA ASP A 271 18.71 -34.36 -33.45
C ASP A 271 18.61 -33.03 -32.73
N TYR A 272 18.71 -33.07 -31.40
CA TYR A 272 18.49 -31.90 -30.56
C TYR A 272 19.45 -31.84 -29.39
N ASN A 273 19.63 -30.63 -28.89
CA ASN A 273 20.30 -30.28 -27.62
C ASN A 273 19.41 -29.34 -26.82
N ILE A 274 19.19 -29.68 -25.54
CA ILE A 274 18.40 -28.84 -24.63
C ILE A 274 19.30 -27.82 -23.96
N VAL A 275 18.89 -26.56 -23.98
CA VAL A 275 19.50 -25.46 -23.23
C VAL A 275 18.71 -25.22 -21.94
N GLU A 276 19.24 -25.51 -20.74
CA GLU A 276 20.59 -26.05 -20.49
C GLU A 276 20.56 -27.01 -19.27
N ALA A 277 21.70 -27.58 -18.89
CA ALA A 277 21.74 -28.51 -17.76
C ALA A 277 21.45 -27.81 -16.43
N PHE A 278 22.15 -26.71 -16.13
CA PHE A 278 22.06 -26.01 -14.84
C PHE A 278 21.64 -24.55 -15.00
N ASP A 279 20.86 -24.04 -14.07
CA ASP A 279 20.59 -22.61 -13.96
C ASP A 279 21.91 -21.82 -13.80
N GLN A 280 22.04 -20.70 -14.55
CA GLN A 280 23.23 -19.89 -14.64
C GLN A 280 23.00 -18.48 -14.08
N VAL A 281 23.18 -18.32 -12.76
CA VAL A 281 22.86 -17.07 -12.05
C VAL A 281 23.65 -15.87 -12.57
N TRP A 282 24.83 -16.10 -13.16
CA TRP A 282 25.72 -15.07 -13.72
C TRP A 282 25.18 -14.44 -15.02
N LYS A 283 24.29 -15.11 -15.77
CA LYS A 283 23.75 -14.63 -17.05
C LYS A 283 22.79 -13.43 -16.91
N THR A 284 23.28 -12.37 -16.29
CA THR A 284 22.47 -11.14 -16.07
C THR A 284 22.26 -10.33 -17.35
N ASN A 285 23.11 -10.53 -18.36
CA ASN A 285 23.01 -9.85 -19.66
C ASN A 285 21.85 -10.35 -20.54
N GLU A 286 21.34 -11.55 -20.25
CA GLU A 286 20.17 -12.14 -20.91
C GLU A 286 18.85 -11.72 -20.21
N GLY A 287 18.84 -10.60 -19.50
CA GLY A 287 17.67 -10.07 -18.82
C GLY A 287 17.22 -10.90 -17.62
N SER A 288 15.93 -10.89 -17.33
CA SER A 288 15.37 -11.55 -16.14
C SER A 288 15.33 -13.08 -16.24
N VAL A 289 15.42 -13.64 -17.41
CA VAL A 289 15.29 -15.08 -17.67
C VAL A 289 16.62 -15.81 -17.79
N GLY A 290 17.74 -15.10 -17.97
CA GLY A 290 19.04 -15.69 -18.21
C GLY A 290 19.48 -16.74 -17.19
N ALA A 291 19.08 -16.56 -15.95
CA ALA A 291 19.40 -17.47 -14.85
C ALA A 291 18.59 -18.78 -14.84
N TYR A 292 17.50 -18.92 -15.63
CA TYR A 292 16.43 -19.89 -15.36
C TYR A 292 16.25 -20.98 -16.46
N TRP A 293 17.19 -21.17 -17.33
CA TRP A 293 17.10 -22.12 -18.45
C TRP A 293 17.41 -23.57 -18.10
N GLY A 294 18.06 -23.80 -16.95
CA GLY A 294 18.52 -25.13 -16.54
C GLY A 294 17.41 -26.15 -16.36
N LEU A 295 17.70 -27.42 -16.66
CA LEU A 295 16.90 -28.57 -16.23
C LEU A 295 17.05 -28.78 -14.70
N PHE A 296 18.21 -28.49 -14.19
CA PHE A 296 18.52 -28.45 -12.75
C PHE A 296 18.68 -27.00 -12.29
N ASN A 297 18.31 -26.72 -11.04
CA ASN A 297 18.57 -25.43 -10.44
C ASN A 297 20.07 -25.23 -10.13
N ALA A 298 20.47 -24.05 -9.66
CA ALA A 298 21.86 -23.76 -9.30
C ALA A 298 22.45 -24.66 -8.19
N ASP A 299 21.57 -25.27 -7.37
CA ASP A 299 21.94 -26.26 -6.34
C ASP A 299 21.98 -27.71 -6.90
N ARG A 300 21.93 -27.90 -8.19
CA ARG A 300 21.95 -29.19 -8.89
C ARG A 300 20.75 -30.11 -8.60
N LYS A 301 19.64 -29.56 -8.18
CA LYS A 301 18.39 -30.28 -7.99
C LYS A 301 17.53 -30.21 -9.24
N LEU A 302 17.05 -31.36 -9.69
CA LEU A 302 16.09 -31.43 -10.80
C LEU A 302 14.86 -30.58 -10.48
N LYS A 303 14.46 -29.72 -11.44
CA LYS A 303 13.36 -28.78 -11.24
C LYS A 303 11.98 -29.41 -11.45
N PHE A 304 11.91 -30.45 -12.28
CA PHE A 304 10.69 -31.20 -12.56
C PHE A 304 11.01 -32.62 -13.04
N ASP A 305 10.08 -33.55 -12.84
CA ASP A 305 10.22 -34.92 -13.28
C ASP A 305 9.97 -35.04 -14.80
N LEU A 306 10.76 -35.88 -15.46
CA LEU A 306 10.61 -36.16 -16.89
C LEU A 306 9.45 -37.09 -17.21
N ALA A 307 8.81 -37.70 -16.20
CA ALA A 307 7.65 -38.55 -16.31
C ALA A 307 6.63 -38.28 -15.20
N GLY A 308 5.37 -38.63 -15.41
CA GLY A 308 4.31 -38.43 -14.42
C GLY A 308 3.69 -37.03 -14.46
N ALA A 309 2.90 -36.69 -13.44
CA ALA A 309 2.20 -35.40 -13.37
C ALA A 309 3.18 -34.25 -13.09
N ILE A 310 3.05 -33.17 -13.87
CA ILE A 310 3.81 -31.92 -13.67
C ILE A 310 3.13 -31.14 -12.53
N ARG A 311 3.90 -30.80 -11.50
CA ARG A 311 3.41 -30.04 -10.34
C ARG A 311 4.23 -28.79 -10.11
N GLU A 312 3.57 -27.75 -9.60
CA GLU A 312 4.25 -26.50 -9.21
C GLU A 312 5.14 -26.77 -7.98
N PRO A 313 6.42 -26.35 -8.00
CA PRO A 313 7.34 -26.59 -6.90
C PRO A 313 6.90 -25.91 -5.61
N ASN A 314 7.05 -26.59 -4.47
CA ASN A 314 6.73 -26.07 -3.13
C ASN A 314 5.27 -25.61 -2.89
N LYS A 315 4.34 -25.87 -3.82
CA LYS A 315 2.94 -25.43 -3.73
C LYS A 315 2.29 -25.82 -2.41
N GLU A 316 2.41 -27.08 -2.00
CA GLU A 316 1.80 -27.58 -0.76
C GLU A 316 2.31 -26.84 0.49
N ARG A 317 3.59 -26.48 0.53
CA ARG A 317 4.18 -25.68 1.61
C ARG A 317 3.67 -24.25 1.62
N ILE A 318 3.56 -23.64 0.45
CA ILE A 318 3.03 -22.27 0.30
C ILE A 318 1.56 -22.24 0.71
N VAL A 319 0.75 -23.21 0.26
CA VAL A 319 -0.67 -23.32 0.64
C VAL A 319 -0.82 -23.53 2.15
N GLY A 320 -0.04 -24.44 2.73
CA GLY A 320 -0.05 -24.67 4.18
C GLY A 320 0.31 -23.42 4.97
N ALA A 321 1.35 -22.70 4.56
CA ALA A 321 1.74 -21.42 5.15
C ALA A 321 0.66 -20.35 4.99
N ALA A 322 0.06 -20.23 3.81
CA ALA A 322 -1.02 -19.27 3.51
C ALA A 322 -2.23 -19.49 4.43
N LEU A 323 -2.68 -20.74 4.55
CA LEU A 323 -3.80 -21.12 5.40
C LEU A 323 -3.49 -20.87 6.89
N LEU A 324 -2.29 -21.22 7.33
CA LEU A 324 -1.85 -20.99 8.71
C LEU A 324 -1.82 -19.51 9.05
N VAL A 325 -1.14 -18.70 8.22
CA VAL A 325 -1.00 -17.26 8.45
C VAL A 325 -2.36 -16.57 8.38
N GLY A 326 -3.20 -16.90 7.38
CA GLY A 326 -4.54 -16.35 7.27
C GLY A 326 -5.44 -16.70 8.46
N THR A 327 -5.33 -17.93 8.97
CA THR A 327 -6.06 -18.36 10.18
C THR A 327 -5.59 -17.60 11.42
N LEU A 328 -4.28 -17.45 11.62
CA LEU A 328 -3.72 -16.69 12.74
C LEU A 328 -4.13 -15.21 12.69
N LEU A 329 -4.07 -14.57 11.53
CA LEU A 329 -4.54 -13.20 11.35
C LEU A 329 -6.03 -13.06 11.67
N SER A 330 -6.86 -14.03 11.25
CA SER A 330 -8.29 -14.08 11.58
C SER A 330 -8.53 -14.13 13.09
N LEU A 331 -7.83 -15.01 13.80
CA LEU A 331 -7.97 -15.16 15.23
C LEU A 331 -7.52 -13.90 16.00
N ILE A 332 -6.44 -13.26 15.56
CA ILE A 332 -5.95 -12.00 16.13
C ILE A 332 -6.99 -10.88 15.93
N ALA A 333 -7.56 -10.75 14.73
CA ALA A 333 -8.58 -9.74 14.44
C ALA A 333 -9.81 -9.87 15.36
N PHE A 334 -10.19 -11.08 15.75
CA PHE A 334 -11.35 -11.33 16.62
C PHE A 334 -11.04 -11.33 18.13
N ALA A 335 -9.79 -11.25 18.53
CA ALA A 335 -9.43 -11.20 19.94
C ALA A 335 -10.00 -9.97 20.67
N LEU A 336 -10.28 -8.89 19.95
CA LEU A 336 -10.71 -7.58 20.49
C LEU A 336 -12.19 -7.28 20.29
N ARG A 337 -12.92 -8.04 19.45
CA ARG A 337 -14.32 -7.74 19.09
C ARG A 337 -15.22 -8.99 19.19
N ARG A 338 -16.53 -8.75 19.26
CA ARG A 338 -17.58 -9.78 19.25
C ARG A 338 -18.34 -9.72 17.93
N PRO A 339 -17.81 -10.28 16.83
CA PRO A 339 -18.43 -10.17 15.52
C PRO A 339 -19.69 -11.04 15.43
N THR A 340 -20.59 -10.70 14.48
CA THR A 340 -21.58 -11.64 13.96
C THR A 340 -20.88 -12.69 13.08
N PHE A 341 -21.60 -13.75 12.70
CA PHE A 341 -21.03 -14.77 11.79
C PHE A 341 -20.58 -14.16 10.45
N TRP A 342 -21.43 -13.33 9.83
CA TRP A 342 -21.11 -12.72 8.53
C TRP A 342 -19.98 -11.70 8.59
N HIS A 343 -19.92 -10.93 9.68
CA HIS A 343 -18.79 -10.05 9.95
C HIS A 343 -17.50 -10.88 10.06
N ALA A 344 -17.52 -11.95 10.86
CA ALA A 344 -16.36 -12.83 11.04
C ALA A 344 -15.95 -13.50 9.73
N LEU A 345 -16.89 -13.94 8.90
CA LEU A 345 -16.60 -14.59 7.62
C LEU A 345 -15.91 -13.63 6.64
N MET A 346 -16.39 -12.39 6.53
CA MET A 346 -15.79 -11.38 5.65
C MET A 346 -14.34 -11.07 6.05
N VAL A 347 -14.10 -10.85 7.35
CA VAL A 347 -12.75 -10.54 7.86
C VAL A 347 -11.82 -11.76 7.75
N ALA A 348 -12.34 -12.97 8.04
CA ALA A 348 -11.56 -14.19 7.88
C ALA A 348 -11.18 -14.42 6.41
N GLY A 349 -12.09 -14.20 5.46
CA GLY A 349 -11.77 -14.25 4.03
C GLY A 349 -10.67 -13.28 3.60
N ALA A 350 -10.75 -12.03 4.06
CA ALA A 350 -9.70 -11.04 3.82
C ALA A 350 -8.36 -11.42 4.47
N ALA A 351 -8.40 -11.96 5.69
CA ALA A 351 -7.20 -12.44 6.38
C ALA A 351 -6.55 -13.62 5.65
N GLN A 352 -7.35 -14.53 5.05
CA GLN A 352 -6.86 -15.61 4.22
C GLN A 352 -6.17 -15.07 2.95
N ALA A 353 -6.72 -14.04 2.29
CA ALA A 353 -6.10 -13.39 1.14
C ALA A 353 -4.75 -12.73 1.50
N VAL A 354 -4.69 -12.01 2.64
CA VAL A 354 -3.44 -11.44 3.16
C VAL A 354 -2.43 -12.55 3.51
N GLY A 355 -2.91 -13.64 4.10
CA GLY A 355 -2.09 -14.81 4.41
C GLY A 355 -1.49 -15.46 3.15
N ALA A 356 -2.27 -15.58 2.08
CA ALA A 356 -1.80 -16.06 0.78
C ALA A 356 -0.71 -15.16 0.20
N TRP A 357 -0.97 -13.85 0.16
CA TRP A 357 0.01 -12.89 -0.33
C TRP A 357 1.32 -12.93 0.47
N LEU A 358 1.25 -12.96 1.81
CA LEU A 358 2.43 -13.06 2.67
C LEU A 358 3.21 -14.36 2.41
N ALA A 359 2.51 -15.50 2.31
CA ALA A 359 3.15 -16.78 2.05
C ALA A 359 3.89 -16.80 0.71
N VAL A 360 3.25 -16.32 -0.36
CA VAL A 360 3.85 -16.22 -1.70
C VAL A 360 5.03 -15.26 -1.69
N THR A 361 4.88 -14.07 -1.08
CA THR A 361 5.95 -13.05 -1.03
C THR A 361 7.17 -13.54 -0.24
N ILE A 362 6.95 -14.21 0.90
CA ILE A 362 8.05 -14.76 1.70
C ILE A 362 8.70 -15.96 1.00
N ALA A 363 7.93 -16.75 0.25
CA ALA A 363 8.45 -17.87 -0.52
C ALA A 363 9.20 -17.44 -1.81
N HIS A 364 9.01 -16.20 -2.27
CA HIS A 364 9.62 -15.69 -3.51
C HIS A 364 11.15 -15.95 -3.61
N PRO A 365 11.99 -15.68 -2.57
CA PRO A 365 13.42 -15.98 -2.61
C PRO A 365 13.77 -17.47 -2.72
N LEU A 366 12.81 -18.38 -2.45
CA LEU A 366 13.03 -19.81 -2.58
C LEU A 366 12.97 -20.32 -4.04
N SER A 367 12.37 -19.52 -4.91
CA SER A 367 12.17 -19.83 -6.33
C SER A 367 12.84 -18.86 -7.28
N HIS A 368 13.45 -17.77 -6.76
CA HIS A 368 14.09 -16.72 -7.55
C HIS A 368 15.51 -16.42 -7.06
N TYR A 369 16.43 -16.25 -8.00
CA TYR A 369 17.80 -15.84 -7.68
C TYR A 369 17.85 -14.32 -7.47
N LEU A 370 17.92 -13.89 -6.20
CA LEU A 370 17.97 -12.49 -5.85
C LEU A 370 19.41 -11.96 -5.96
N VAL A 371 19.64 -11.07 -6.91
CA VAL A 371 20.85 -10.21 -6.90
C VAL A 371 20.67 -9.11 -5.83
N VAL A 372 21.79 -8.47 -5.41
CA VAL A 372 21.77 -7.48 -4.31
C VAL A 372 20.67 -6.42 -4.49
N GLY A 373 20.49 -5.89 -5.70
CA GLY A 373 19.46 -4.89 -5.99
C GLY A 373 18.03 -5.41 -5.79
N SER A 374 17.71 -6.59 -6.31
CA SER A 374 16.39 -7.21 -6.14
C SER A 374 16.14 -7.65 -4.69
N ALA A 375 17.15 -8.10 -3.97
CA ALA A 375 17.03 -8.41 -2.55
C ALA A 375 16.71 -7.18 -1.70
N VAL A 376 17.37 -6.05 -1.96
CA VAL A 376 17.08 -4.77 -1.29
C VAL A 376 15.66 -4.32 -1.59
N MET A 377 15.23 -4.39 -2.84
CA MET A 377 13.86 -4.04 -3.23
C MET A 377 12.82 -4.95 -2.58
N TRP A 378 13.07 -6.25 -2.50
CA TRP A 378 12.19 -7.20 -1.85
C TRP A 378 12.04 -6.91 -0.35
N VAL A 379 13.16 -6.67 0.38
CA VAL A 379 13.13 -6.29 1.80
C VAL A 379 12.40 -4.95 2.00
N ALA A 380 12.73 -3.93 1.21
CA ALA A 380 12.06 -2.64 1.26
C ALA A 380 10.56 -2.76 0.96
N GLY A 381 10.20 -3.59 -0.02
CA GLY A 381 8.82 -3.92 -0.36
C GLY A 381 8.07 -4.53 0.83
N LEU A 382 8.64 -5.51 1.52
CA LEU A 382 8.04 -6.10 2.73
C LEU A 382 7.84 -5.07 3.84
N ILE A 383 8.83 -4.23 4.11
CA ILE A 383 8.74 -3.17 5.13
C ILE A 383 7.60 -2.19 4.82
N LEU A 384 7.37 -1.87 3.55
CA LEU A 384 6.32 -0.96 3.13
C LEU A 384 4.95 -1.64 3.04
N LEU A 385 4.89 -2.85 2.50
CA LEU A 385 3.62 -3.49 2.13
C LEU A 385 2.97 -4.26 3.27
N VAL A 386 3.73 -4.80 4.23
CA VAL A 386 3.15 -5.50 5.39
C VAL A 386 2.26 -4.56 6.23
N PRO A 387 2.71 -3.34 6.61
CA PRO A 387 1.82 -2.37 7.25
C PRO A 387 0.59 -2.00 6.42
N LEU A 388 0.74 -1.85 5.09
CA LEU A 388 -0.38 -1.55 4.19
C LEU A 388 -1.39 -2.70 4.13
N ALA A 389 -0.95 -3.95 4.11
CA ALA A 389 -1.83 -5.12 4.14
C ALA A 389 -2.61 -5.20 5.47
N LEU A 390 -1.96 -4.93 6.60
CA LEU A 390 -2.62 -4.86 7.91
C LEU A 390 -3.63 -3.72 7.99
N LEU A 391 -3.30 -2.55 7.45
CA LEU A 391 -4.24 -1.43 7.35
C LEU A 391 -5.45 -1.79 6.47
N SER A 392 -5.24 -2.49 5.35
CA SER A 392 -6.32 -2.96 4.48
C SER A 392 -7.23 -3.94 5.21
N LEU A 393 -6.67 -4.85 5.99
CA LEU A 393 -7.44 -5.76 6.84
C LEU A 393 -8.27 -4.99 7.87
N ALA A 394 -7.72 -3.95 8.50
CA ALA A 394 -8.45 -3.08 9.41
C ALA A 394 -9.57 -2.30 8.70
N ARG A 395 -9.38 -1.85 7.46
CA ARG A 395 -10.42 -1.22 6.64
C ARG A 395 -11.56 -2.18 6.30
N ILE A 396 -11.23 -3.40 5.93
CA ILE A 396 -12.22 -4.45 5.65
C ILE A 396 -12.98 -4.81 6.94
N GLU A 397 -12.30 -4.85 8.08
CA GLU A 397 -12.91 -5.07 9.38
C GLU A 397 -13.90 -3.95 9.72
N GLU A 398 -13.56 -2.69 9.48
CA GLU A 398 -14.45 -1.55 9.70
C GLU A 398 -15.69 -1.61 8.79
N ILE A 399 -15.52 -1.97 7.50
CA ILE A 399 -16.64 -2.23 6.59
C ILE A 399 -17.54 -3.34 7.15
N ALA A 400 -16.96 -4.47 7.54
CA ALA A 400 -17.68 -5.63 8.03
C ALA A 400 -18.42 -5.34 9.35
N ALA A 401 -17.80 -4.57 10.25
CA ALA A 401 -18.40 -4.16 11.51
C ALA A 401 -19.63 -3.27 11.28
N ILE A 402 -19.55 -2.33 10.34
CA ILE A 402 -20.63 -1.38 10.05
C ILE A 402 -21.75 -2.02 9.22
N ALA A 403 -21.40 -2.83 8.20
CA ALA A 403 -22.37 -3.41 7.28
C ALA A 403 -23.03 -4.70 7.80
N LEU A 404 -22.28 -5.53 8.51
CA LEU A 404 -22.66 -6.90 8.92
C LEU A 404 -22.60 -7.11 10.43
N GLY A 405 -22.09 -6.14 11.18
CA GLY A 405 -21.93 -6.17 12.62
C GLY A 405 -23.22 -5.82 13.36
N ARG A 406 -23.09 -5.63 14.66
CA ARG A 406 -24.14 -5.10 15.52
C ARG A 406 -24.12 -3.58 15.49
N GLY A 407 -25.28 -2.94 15.56
CA GLY A 407 -25.36 -1.48 15.70
C GLY A 407 -24.59 -0.98 16.94
N PRO A 408 -24.24 0.30 16.97
CA PRO A 408 -23.54 0.89 18.11
C PRO A 408 -24.39 0.79 19.38
N THR A 409 -23.77 0.38 20.48
CA THR A 409 -24.44 0.13 21.76
C THR A 409 -24.19 1.22 22.80
N ARG A 410 -23.10 1.95 22.67
CA ARG A 410 -22.70 3.04 23.59
C ARG A 410 -22.99 4.44 23.06
N LEU A 411 -23.50 4.53 21.82
CA LEU A 411 -23.85 5.82 21.24
C LEU A 411 -25.06 6.40 22.00
N LEU A 412 -24.93 7.64 22.46
CA LEU A 412 -26.04 8.32 23.10
C LEU A 412 -27.19 8.52 22.09
N PRO A 413 -28.44 8.34 22.49
CA PRO A 413 -29.59 8.59 21.64
C PRO A 413 -29.64 10.06 21.17
N GLU A 414 -30.27 10.32 20.03
CA GLU A 414 -30.39 11.68 19.47
C GLU A 414 -31.18 12.61 20.41
N ARG A 415 -32.12 12.06 21.17
CA ARG A 415 -32.82 12.75 22.25
C ARG A 415 -32.53 11.99 23.55
N ILE A 416 -31.89 12.65 24.47
CA ILE A 416 -31.60 12.09 25.78
C ILE A 416 -32.78 12.41 26.68
N GLU A 417 -33.63 11.40 26.91
CA GLU A 417 -34.68 11.52 27.91
C GLU A 417 -34.07 11.25 29.28
N PRO A 418 -34.39 12.04 30.31
CA PRO A 418 -33.84 11.89 31.66
C PRO A 418 -33.98 10.46 32.24
N GLU A 419 -35.02 9.74 31.79
CA GLU A 419 -35.29 8.38 32.21
C GLU A 419 -34.41 7.31 31.60
N ALA A 420 -33.58 7.64 30.59
CA ALA A 420 -32.80 6.68 29.85
C ALA A 420 -31.63 6.04 30.67
N PHE A 421 -31.28 6.61 31.80
CA PHE A 421 -30.15 6.16 32.64
C PHE A 421 -30.55 5.32 33.86
N GLY A 422 -31.82 5.02 34.03
CA GLY A 422 -32.39 4.33 35.21
C GLY A 422 -32.28 5.17 36.49
N PRO A 423 -33.04 4.83 37.53
CA PRO A 423 -33.01 5.58 38.76
C PRO A 423 -31.61 5.42 39.41
N VAL A 424 -30.94 6.54 39.63
CA VAL A 424 -29.79 6.60 40.51
C VAL A 424 -30.28 6.28 41.94
N PRO A 425 -29.69 5.34 42.68
CA PRO A 425 -30.14 5.04 44.02
C PRO A 425 -30.19 6.32 44.86
N GLU A 426 -31.33 6.58 45.50
CA GLU A 426 -31.55 7.75 46.37
C GLU A 426 -30.40 7.83 47.41
N GLY A 427 -29.80 9.00 47.52
CA GLY A 427 -28.67 9.25 48.43
C GLY A 427 -27.27 8.94 47.88
N SER A 428 -27.11 8.28 46.72
CA SER A 428 -25.76 7.96 46.18
C SER A 428 -25.06 9.20 45.60
N LEU A 429 -25.81 10.14 45.04
CA LEU A 429 -25.26 11.40 44.49
C LEU A 429 -24.78 12.32 45.63
N GLU A 430 -25.58 12.49 46.71
CA GLU A 430 -25.21 13.27 47.85
C GLU A 430 -23.98 12.72 48.59
N ALA A 431 -23.86 11.38 48.73
CA ALA A 431 -22.73 10.73 49.35
C ALA A 431 -21.42 10.93 48.53
N LEU A 432 -21.53 11.20 47.22
CA LEU A 432 -20.41 11.48 46.34
C LEU A 432 -20.21 12.98 46.08
N GLY A 433 -21.05 13.87 46.66
CA GLY A 433 -21.02 15.30 46.41
C GLY A 433 -21.39 15.68 44.96
N LEU A 434 -22.21 14.88 44.28
CA LEU A 434 -22.66 15.11 42.90
C LEU A 434 -24.08 15.63 42.89
N THR A 435 -24.39 16.45 41.86
CA THR A 435 -25.72 17.04 41.68
C THR A 435 -26.35 16.51 40.38
N GLU A 436 -27.70 16.42 40.35
CA GLU A 436 -28.41 16.07 39.11
C GLU A 436 -28.22 17.10 37.99
N ARG A 437 -27.94 18.34 38.37
CA ARG A 437 -27.66 19.48 37.48
C ARG A 437 -26.36 20.15 37.86
N PRO A 438 -25.20 19.57 37.55
CA PRO A 438 -23.91 20.08 37.96
C PRO A 438 -23.65 21.47 37.40
N LYS A 439 -22.94 22.30 38.13
CA LYS A 439 -22.54 23.61 37.64
C LYS A 439 -21.50 23.45 36.53
N VAL A 440 -21.77 24.05 35.37
CA VAL A 440 -20.90 24.01 34.19
C VAL A 440 -20.17 25.34 34.01
N SER A 441 -18.83 25.35 33.98
CA SER A 441 -18.03 26.49 33.57
C SER A 441 -17.63 26.38 32.10
N ILE A 442 -18.19 27.24 31.26
CA ILE A 442 -17.86 27.26 29.83
C ILE A 442 -16.65 28.11 29.59
N HIS A 443 -15.58 27.55 29.02
CA HIS A 443 -14.36 28.28 28.70
C HIS A 443 -14.30 28.61 27.20
N ILE A 444 -14.13 29.88 26.85
CA ILE A 444 -14.04 30.39 25.47
C ILE A 444 -12.69 31.12 25.32
N PRO A 445 -11.64 30.43 24.86
CA PRO A 445 -10.37 31.06 24.52
C PRO A 445 -10.47 31.77 23.18
N ALA A 446 -10.02 33.02 23.07
CA ALA A 446 -10.03 33.82 21.86
C ALA A 446 -8.67 34.48 21.59
N TYR A 447 -8.20 34.40 20.35
CA TYR A 447 -6.95 34.99 19.90
C TYR A 447 -7.16 35.75 18.58
N ARG A 448 -7.24 37.07 18.65
CA ARG A 448 -7.45 37.97 17.47
C ARG A 448 -8.70 37.57 16.66
N GLU A 449 -9.77 37.15 17.35
CA GLU A 449 -11.02 36.79 16.69
C GLU A 449 -11.85 38.03 16.36
N PRO A 450 -12.54 38.07 15.20
CA PRO A 450 -13.45 39.18 14.87
C PRO A 450 -14.50 39.37 15.95
N PRO A 451 -14.66 40.58 16.52
CA PRO A 451 -15.60 40.83 17.64
C PRO A 451 -17.03 40.39 17.35
N GLU A 452 -17.54 40.65 16.14
CA GLU A 452 -18.91 40.29 15.80
C GLU A 452 -19.13 38.77 15.76
N MET A 453 -18.13 37.99 15.40
CA MET A 453 -18.20 36.52 15.43
C MET A 453 -18.23 36.03 16.88
N LEU A 454 -17.37 36.54 17.75
CA LEU A 454 -17.35 36.17 19.17
C LEU A 454 -18.62 36.61 19.93
N LYS A 455 -19.20 37.77 19.59
CA LYS A 455 -20.48 38.20 20.14
C LYS A 455 -21.61 37.21 19.81
N GLN A 456 -21.68 36.71 18.55
CA GLN A 456 -22.64 35.68 18.17
C GLN A 456 -22.50 34.42 19.00
N THR A 457 -21.27 34.00 19.28
CA THR A 457 -20.97 32.88 20.18
C THR A 457 -21.50 33.14 21.58
N LEU A 458 -21.23 34.29 22.14
CA LEU A 458 -21.65 34.69 23.50
C LEU A 458 -23.17 34.83 23.61
N ASP A 459 -23.84 35.36 22.59
CA ASP A 459 -25.30 35.47 22.55
C ASP A 459 -25.94 34.07 22.50
N SER A 460 -25.35 33.11 21.80
CA SER A 460 -25.85 31.72 21.77
C SER A 460 -25.66 31.02 23.13
N VAL A 461 -24.57 31.29 23.83
CA VAL A 461 -24.35 30.79 25.19
C VAL A 461 -25.33 31.41 26.18
N ALA A 462 -25.65 32.70 26.04
CA ALA A 462 -26.66 33.36 26.87
C ALA A 462 -28.08 32.79 26.69
N ALA A 463 -28.34 32.19 25.53
CA ALA A 463 -29.61 31.54 25.21
C ALA A 463 -29.74 30.08 25.65
N LEU A 464 -28.77 29.51 26.38
CA LEU A 464 -28.81 28.15 26.87
C LEU A 464 -29.98 27.87 27.83
N ASN A 465 -30.71 26.78 27.63
CA ASN A 465 -31.77 26.29 28.51
C ASN A 465 -31.22 25.56 29.76
N TYR A 466 -30.21 26.13 30.40
CA TYR A 466 -29.56 25.54 31.55
C TYR A 466 -29.21 26.62 32.59
N PRO A 467 -29.80 26.62 33.77
CA PRO A 467 -29.67 27.76 34.68
C PRO A 467 -28.35 27.79 35.49
N ASN A 468 -27.71 26.61 35.64
CA ASN A 468 -26.54 26.47 36.51
C ASN A 468 -25.21 26.45 35.71
N PHE A 469 -24.88 27.60 35.09
CA PHE A 469 -23.65 27.74 34.35
C PHE A 469 -22.97 29.10 34.59
N GLU A 470 -21.69 29.16 34.24
CA GLU A 470 -20.95 30.41 34.04
C GLU A 470 -20.16 30.30 32.71
N CYS A 471 -19.75 31.41 32.17
CA CYS A 471 -18.95 31.50 30.97
C CYS A 471 -17.69 32.35 31.26
N VAL A 472 -16.51 31.77 31.08
CA VAL A 472 -15.22 32.44 31.22
C VAL A 472 -14.64 32.69 29.82
N VAL A 473 -14.66 33.96 29.42
CA VAL A 473 -14.16 34.43 28.13
C VAL A 473 -12.75 34.95 28.31
N ILE A 474 -11.79 34.38 27.57
CA ILE A 474 -10.39 34.77 27.68
C ILE A 474 -9.88 35.26 26.34
N ILE A 475 -9.50 36.53 26.29
CA ILE A 475 -8.74 37.10 25.17
C ILE A 475 -7.28 37.10 25.56
N ASN A 476 -6.42 36.48 24.72
CA ASN A 476 -5.00 36.45 24.98
C ASN A 476 -4.17 36.95 23.78
N ASN A 477 -3.00 37.52 24.05
CA ASN A 477 -2.02 37.97 23.05
C ASN A 477 -2.63 38.88 21.97
N THR A 478 -3.63 39.69 22.32
CA THR A 478 -4.39 40.55 21.41
C THR A 478 -4.29 41.99 21.91
N PRO A 479 -3.22 42.71 21.50
CA PRO A 479 -2.95 44.07 22.06
C PRO A 479 -3.88 45.16 21.48
N ASP A 480 -4.54 44.88 20.36
CA ASP A 480 -5.42 45.85 19.72
C ASP A 480 -6.76 45.96 20.45
N PRO A 481 -7.06 47.18 21.03
CA PRO A 481 -8.29 47.43 21.78
C PRO A 481 -9.57 47.21 20.93
N ALA A 482 -9.50 47.29 19.63
CA ALA A 482 -10.64 47.05 18.75
C ALA A 482 -11.18 45.63 18.81
N PHE A 483 -10.35 44.66 19.20
CA PHE A 483 -10.77 43.25 19.39
C PHE A 483 -11.22 42.99 20.85
N VAL A 484 -10.72 43.77 21.82
CA VAL A 484 -10.88 43.50 23.26
C VAL A 484 -12.07 44.26 23.84
N LYS A 485 -12.15 45.60 23.69
CA LYS A 485 -13.19 46.42 24.28
C LYS A 485 -14.62 46.03 23.90
N PRO A 486 -14.95 45.75 22.62
CA PRO A 486 -16.29 45.41 22.26
C PRO A 486 -16.79 44.11 22.94
N ILE A 487 -15.88 43.18 23.27
CA ILE A 487 -16.21 41.91 23.91
C ILE A 487 -16.36 42.11 25.42
N GLU A 488 -15.49 42.89 26.07
CA GLU A 488 -15.63 43.23 27.47
C GLU A 488 -16.97 43.92 27.77
N GLU A 489 -17.36 44.90 26.94
CA GLU A 489 -18.64 45.59 27.06
C GLU A 489 -19.83 44.66 26.81
N HIS A 490 -19.66 43.69 25.86
CA HIS A 490 -20.71 42.73 25.58
C HIS A 490 -20.89 41.73 26.74
N CYS A 491 -19.83 41.21 27.33
CA CYS A 491 -19.88 40.36 28.51
C CYS A 491 -20.57 41.06 29.68
N LYS A 492 -20.26 42.35 29.91
CA LYS A 492 -20.93 43.16 30.95
C LYS A 492 -22.44 43.30 30.71
N ARG A 493 -22.90 43.40 29.45
CA ARG A 493 -24.32 43.48 29.09
C ARG A 493 -25.04 42.13 29.28
N LEU A 494 -24.36 41.01 29.01
CA LEU A 494 -24.91 39.67 29.17
C LEU A 494 -25.11 39.24 30.64
N GLY A 495 -24.50 39.94 31.60
CA GLY A 495 -24.70 39.77 33.03
C GLY A 495 -23.64 38.97 33.77
N SER A 496 -23.91 38.66 35.06
CA SER A 496 -22.93 38.08 35.98
C SER A 496 -22.45 36.67 35.67
N HIS A 497 -23.16 35.92 34.81
CA HIS A 497 -22.75 34.61 34.32
C HIS A 497 -21.51 34.67 33.40
N PHE A 498 -21.20 35.86 32.84
CA PHE A 498 -20.09 36.03 31.91
C PHE A 498 -18.92 36.74 32.60
N LYS A 499 -17.81 36.02 32.73
CA LYS A 499 -16.54 36.53 33.28
C LYS A 499 -15.60 36.85 32.10
N PHE A 500 -15.14 38.10 31.99
CA PHE A 500 -14.22 38.51 30.98
C PHE A 500 -12.80 38.65 31.57
N VAL A 501 -11.81 38.00 30.89
CA VAL A 501 -10.41 38.02 31.26
C VAL A 501 -9.57 38.37 30.04
N ASN A 502 -8.74 39.40 30.13
CA ASN A 502 -7.79 39.79 29.12
C ASN A 502 -6.36 39.56 29.60
N VAL A 503 -5.57 38.81 28.84
CA VAL A 503 -4.16 38.52 29.14
C VAL A 503 -3.29 39.02 28.01
N GLU A 504 -2.61 40.13 28.17
CA GLU A 504 -1.83 40.77 27.12
C GLU A 504 -0.67 39.90 26.60
N LYS A 505 -0.03 39.14 27.50
CA LYS A 505 1.08 38.26 27.17
C LYS A 505 0.91 36.91 27.86
N LEU A 506 0.71 35.86 27.05
CA LEU A 506 0.46 34.50 27.52
C LEU A 506 1.28 33.50 26.71
N GLU A 507 1.96 32.58 27.41
CA GLU A 507 2.64 31.47 26.82
C GLU A 507 1.75 30.21 26.83
N GLY A 508 2.02 29.27 25.88
CA GLY A 508 1.34 27.97 25.83
C GLY A 508 0.06 27.95 25.01
N PHE A 509 -0.14 28.92 24.11
CA PHE A 509 -1.24 28.92 23.13
C PHE A 509 -2.63 28.72 23.78
N LYS A 510 -3.51 27.89 23.16
CA LYS A 510 -4.84 27.59 23.69
C LYS A 510 -4.79 26.91 25.07
N ALA A 511 -3.84 25.98 25.29
CA ALA A 511 -3.64 25.34 26.59
C ALA A 511 -3.34 26.36 27.69
N GLY A 512 -2.51 27.38 27.39
CA GLY A 512 -2.24 28.50 28.32
C GLY A 512 -3.49 29.26 28.69
N ALA A 513 -4.31 29.65 27.69
CA ALA A 513 -5.57 30.33 27.92
C ALA A 513 -6.56 29.50 28.77
N LEU A 514 -6.66 28.19 28.49
CA LEU A 514 -7.52 27.28 29.27
C LEU A 514 -7.04 27.10 30.72
N ARG A 515 -5.74 27.14 30.98
CA ARG A 515 -5.22 27.14 32.37
C ARG A 515 -5.62 28.42 33.13
N VAL A 516 -5.56 29.57 32.46
CA VAL A 516 -6.04 30.84 33.06
C VAL A 516 -7.55 30.77 33.25
N ALA A 517 -8.32 30.24 32.33
CA ALA A 517 -9.77 30.02 32.49
C ALA A 517 -10.09 29.24 33.76
N LEU A 518 -9.35 28.15 33.98
CA LEU A 518 -9.54 27.26 35.11
C LEU A 518 -9.29 27.99 36.44
N GLN A 519 -8.37 28.97 36.51
CA GLN A 519 -8.12 29.79 37.68
C GLN A 519 -9.28 30.77 38.00
N HIS A 520 -10.05 31.16 36.99
CA HIS A 520 -11.23 32.02 37.11
C HIS A 520 -12.55 31.27 37.24
N THR A 521 -12.49 29.91 37.15
CA THR A 521 -13.62 29.01 37.31
C THR A 521 -14.16 29.05 38.76
N ALA A 522 -15.49 29.07 38.89
CA ALA A 522 -16.11 29.01 40.21
C ALA A 522 -15.73 27.72 40.95
N PRO A 523 -15.46 27.81 42.27
CA PRO A 523 -15.05 26.64 43.06
C PRO A 523 -16.04 25.48 43.01
N ASP A 524 -17.33 25.80 42.91
CA ASP A 524 -18.47 24.87 42.83
C ASP A 524 -18.76 24.34 41.40
N ALA A 525 -17.96 24.72 40.41
CA ALA A 525 -18.11 24.18 39.07
C ALA A 525 -17.57 22.74 38.99
N GLU A 526 -18.44 21.79 38.69
CA GLU A 526 -18.15 20.34 38.60
C GLU A 526 -17.73 19.93 37.22
N VAL A 527 -18.19 20.67 36.17
CA VAL A 527 -17.98 20.35 34.77
C VAL A 527 -17.40 21.55 34.03
N ILE A 528 -16.39 21.30 33.20
CA ILE A 528 -15.76 22.30 32.32
C ILE A 528 -16.27 22.08 30.90
N GLY A 529 -16.92 23.09 30.34
CA GLY A 529 -17.35 23.11 28.94
C GLY A 529 -16.33 23.81 28.04
N LEU A 530 -15.95 23.23 26.91
CA LEU A 530 -15.04 23.86 25.96
C LEU A 530 -15.80 24.31 24.71
N LEU A 531 -15.58 25.57 24.32
CA LEU A 531 -16.21 26.16 23.16
C LEU A 531 -15.22 27.08 22.43
N ASP A 532 -15.06 26.84 21.13
CA ASP A 532 -14.27 27.75 20.28
C ASP A 532 -15.03 29.07 20.03
N ALA A 533 -14.30 30.15 19.83
CA ALA A 533 -14.81 31.52 19.71
C ALA A 533 -15.69 31.76 18.47
N ASP A 534 -15.77 30.84 17.54
CA ASP A 534 -16.54 30.90 16.30
C ASP A 534 -17.81 30.03 16.28
N TYR A 535 -18.14 29.37 17.42
CA TYR A 535 -19.25 28.44 17.54
C TYR A 535 -20.55 29.12 17.98
N VAL A 536 -21.66 28.77 17.35
CA VAL A 536 -23.02 29.07 17.79
C VAL A 536 -23.59 27.76 18.32
N VAL A 537 -24.04 27.75 19.58
CA VAL A 537 -24.52 26.56 20.26
C VAL A 537 -26.04 26.47 20.31
N SER A 538 -26.55 25.22 20.29
CA SER A 538 -27.98 24.97 20.54
C SER A 538 -28.36 25.25 22.00
N PRO A 539 -29.54 25.83 22.26
CA PRO A 539 -30.03 26.02 23.62
C PRO A 539 -30.03 24.75 24.48
N ASP A 540 -30.21 23.58 23.89
CA ASP A 540 -30.31 22.29 24.58
C ASP A 540 -28.95 21.64 24.90
N TRP A 541 -27.84 22.23 24.52
CA TRP A 541 -26.50 21.61 24.66
C TRP A 541 -26.22 21.14 26.09
N LEU A 542 -26.39 22.02 27.08
CA LEU A 542 -26.10 21.68 28.46
C LEU A 542 -27.24 20.90 29.12
N SER A 543 -28.52 21.24 28.82
CA SER A 543 -29.67 20.52 29.37
C SER A 543 -29.68 19.03 29.01
N ASP A 544 -29.21 18.68 27.83
CA ASP A 544 -29.15 17.30 27.37
C ASP A 544 -27.90 16.56 27.89
N LEU A 545 -26.73 17.23 27.94
CA LEU A 545 -25.46 16.53 28.16
C LEU A 545 -24.92 16.63 29.59
N ALA A 546 -25.20 17.72 30.32
CA ALA A 546 -24.69 17.88 31.70
C ALA A 546 -25.23 16.84 32.69
N PRO A 547 -26.50 16.39 32.62
CA PRO A 547 -27.02 15.32 33.48
C PRO A 547 -26.28 13.99 33.40
N LEU A 548 -25.55 13.73 32.31
CA LEU A 548 -24.71 12.51 32.18
C LEU A 548 -23.61 12.42 33.25
N PHE A 549 -23.21 13.53 33.82
CA PHE A 549 -22.22 13.60 34.88
C PHE A 549 -22.78 13.20 36.25
N SER A 550 -24.06 12.88 36.39
CA SER A 550 -24.59 12.19 37.60
C SER A 550 -23.99 10.78 37.74
N ASP A 551 -23.56 10.10 36.64
CA ASP A 551 -22.72 8.91 36.76
C ASP A 551 -21.29 9.31 37.14
N PRO A 552 -20.80 8.90 38.33
CA PRO A 552 -19.48 9.28 38.84
C PRO A 552 -18.33 8.76 37.95
N ARG A 553 -18.56 7.79 37.10
CA ARG A 553 -17.56 7.24 36.18
C ARG A 553 -17.38 8.06 34.90
N VAL A 554 -18.32 8.95 34.60
CA VAL A 554 -18.25 9.78 33.40
C VAL A 554 -17.27 10.93 33.62
N GLY A 555 -16.17 10.87 32.89
CA GLY A 555 -15.14 11.91 32.88
C GLY A 555 -15.30 12.90 31.72
N LEU A 556 -15.94 12.49 30.63
CA LEU A 556 -15.98 13.28 29.42
C LEU A 556 -17.20 12.95 28.56
N VAL A 557 -17.83 14.00 27.99
CA VAL A 557 -18.88 13.90 26.97
C VAL A 557 -18.53 14.77 25.77
N GLN A 558 -18.48 14.18 24.57
CA GLN A 558 -18.12 14.87 23.33
C GLN A 558 -19.29 14.89 22.35
N ALA A 559 -19.60 16.06 21.80
CA ALA A 559 -20.48 16.21 20.65
C ALA A 559 -19.67 16.50 19.37
N PRO A 560 -20.21 16.19 18.16
CA PRO A 560 -19.49 16.42 16.90
C PRO A 560 -19.35 17.91 16.59
N GLN A 561 -18.34 18.22 15.80
CA GLN A 561 -18.21 19.52 15.17
C GLN A 561 -19.07 19.56 13.89
N ASP A 562 -19.67 20.69 13.61
CA ASP A 562 -20.36 21.01 12.37
C ASP A 562 -20.16 22.50 12.03
N HIS A 563 -20.52 22.91 10.82
CA HIS A 563 -20.19 24.24 10.33
C HIS A 563 -21.38 24.92 9.67
N ARG A 564 -21.67 26.16 10.10
CA ARG A 564 -22.82 26.95 9.64
C ARG A 564 -22.66 27.49 8.22
N ASP A 565 -21.43 27.62 7.74
CA ASP A 565 -21.08 28.13 6.41
C ASP A 565 -20.82 27.02 5.37
N GLY A 566 -21.14 25.76 5.69
CA GLY A 566 -20.96 24.63 4.79
C GLY A 566 -21.70 24.74 3.45
N HIS A 567 -22.76 25.56 3.40
CA HIS A 567 -23.54 25.82 2.19
C HIS A 567 -23.06 27.04 1.37
N ARG A 568 -22.06 27.80 1.88
CA ARG A 568 -21.58 29.05 1.24
C ARG A 568 -21.05 28.85 -0.17
N SER A 569 -20.41 27.71 -0.45
CA SER A 569 -19.99 27.31 -1.79
C SER A 569 -19.78 25.79 -1.87
N ILE A 570 -19.61 25.27 -3.08
CA ILE A 570 -19.28 23.85 -3.28
C ILE A 570 -17.97 23.46 -2.59
N PHE A 571 -16.99 24.36 -2.51
CA PHE A 571 -15.74 24.14 -1.79
C PHE A 571 -15.99 23.93 -0.29
N HIS A 572 -16.80 24.80 0.34
CA HIS A 572 -17.18 24.67 1.76
C HIS A 572 -18.02 23.42 2.01
N ALA A 573 -18.97 23.10 1.11
CA ALA A 573 -19.77 21.89 1.22
C ALA A 573 -18.92 20.61 1.17
N ILE A 574 -17.90 20.58 0.32
CA ILE A 574 -16.95 19.46 0.22
C ILE A 574 -16.12 19.32 1.50
N MET A 575 -15.60 20.44 2.04
CA MET A 575 -14.87 20.40 3.31
C MET A 575 -15.75 19.92 4.44
N ASN A 576 -16.98 20.45 4.58
CA ASN A 576 -17.90 20.02 5.62
C ASN A 576 -18.26 18.52 5.50
N ALA A 577 -18.44 18.04 4.28
CA ALA A 577 -18.68 16.62 4.03
C ALA A 577 -17.48 15.74 4.45
N GLU A 578 -16.23 16.21 4.27
CA GLU A 578 -15.03 15.49 4.72
C GLU A 578 -14.98 15.38 6.25
N TYR A 579 -15.29 16.47 6.97
CA TYR A 579 -15.41 16.44 8.42
C TYR A 579 -16.48 15.44 8.91
N ALA A 580 -17.65 15.39 8.24
CA ALA A 580 -18.73 14.48 8.61
C ALA A 580 -18.28 13.01 8.66
N GLY A 581 -17.38 12.57 7.80
CA GLY A 581 -16.82 11.21 7.81
C GLY A 581 -16.12 10.88 9.12
N PHE A 582 -15.32 11.79 9.64
CA PHE A 582 -14.64 11.59 10.91
C PHE A 582 -15.62 11.46 12.08
N PHE A 583 -16.63 12.32 12.15
CA PHE A 583 -17.58 12.36 13.26
C PHE A 583 -18.64 11.26 13.20
N ASP A 584 -19.18 10.96 12.02
CA ASP A 584 -20.29 10.00 11.87
C ASP A 584 -19.81 8.54 11.72
N ILE A 585 -18.56 8.32 11.39
CA ILE A 585 -17.95 7.00 11.26
C ILE A 585 -16.92 6.77 12.37
N GLY A 586 -15.78 7.44 12.29
CA GLY A 586 -14.65 7.15 13.17
C GLY A 586 -14.93 7.34 14.65
N MET A 587 -15.62 8.43 15.04
CA MET A 587 -15.94 8.70 16.44
C MET A 587 -16.98 7.73 17.01
N VAL A 588 -17.94 7.31 16.20
CA VAL A 588 -18.97 6.33 16.60
C VAL A 588 -18.32 4.98 16.93
N GLU A 589 -17.45 4.49 16.05
CA GLU A 589 -16.74 3.22 16.27
C GLU A 589 -15.78 3.27 17.47
N ARG A 590 -15.09 4.39 17.66
CA ARG A 590 -14.22 4.61 18.80
C ARG A 590 -14.98 4.67 20.13
N ASN A 591 -16.20 5.21 20.12
CA ASN A 591 -17.05 5.26 21.30
C ASN A 591 -17.39 3.87 21.84
N GLU A 592 -17.57 2.85 20.97
CA GLU A 592 -17.92 1.48 21.41
C GLU A 592 -16.88 0.85 22.35
N ILE A 593 -15.64 1.27 22.27
CA ILE A 593 -14.55 0.76 23.10
C ILE A 593 -13.97 1.82 24.04
N ASN A 594 -14.67 2.92 24.25
CA ASN A 594 -14.23 4.04 25.10
C ASN A 594 -12.87 4.62 24.66
N ALA A 595 -12.69 4.87 23.38
CA ALA A 595 -11.44 5.36 22.77
C ALA A 595 -11.66 6.59 21.89
N ILE A 596 -12.63 7.46 22.23
CA ILE A 596 -12.90 8.68 21.46
C ILE A 596 -11.70 9.62 21.48
N VAL A 597 -11.51 10.34 20.38
CA VAL A 597 -10.54 11.43 20.28
C VAL A 597 -11.22 12.72 20.74
N VAL A 598 -10.68 13.37 21.75
CA VAL A 598 -11.24 14.61 22.28
C VAL A 598 -10.89 15.78 21.37
N HIS A 599 -11.88 16.62 21.11
CA HIS A 599 -11.73 17.86 20.36
C HIS A 599 -11.88 19.05 21.27
N GLY A 600 -11.12 20.10 21.04
CA GLY A 600 -11.07 21.31 21.86
C GLY A 600 -12.33 22.19 21.80
N THR A 601 -13.48 21.66 21.33
CA THR A 601 -14.78 22.35 21.30
C THR A 601 -15.91 21.34 21.39
N MET A 602 -17.10 21.78 21.78
CA MET A 602 -18.30 20.95 21.98
C MET A 602 -18.05 19.77 22.93
N CYS A 603 -17.24 19.96 23.93
CA CYS A 603 -16.77 18.96 24.87
C CYS A 603 -17.09 19.41 26.31
N LEU A 604 -17.60 18.47 27.11
CA LEU A 604 -17.82 18.64 28.55
C LEU A 604 -16.89 17.68 29.28
N ILE A 605 -16.12 18.17 30.24
CA ILE A 605 -15.13 17.42 30.99
C ILE A 605 -15.41 17.56 32.47
N ARG A 606 -15.51 16.47 33.25
CA ARG A 606 -15.53 16.51 34.69
C ARG A 606 -14.28 17.18 35.23
N ARG A 607 -14.41 18.16 36.09
CA ARG A 607 -13.27 18.89 36.67
C ARG A 607 -12.28 17.96 37.35
N LEU A 608 -12.74 17.00 38.13
CA LEU A 608 -11.88 16.01 38.77
C LEU A 608 -11.09 15.18 37.74
N ALA A 609 -11.73 14.77 36.65
CA ALA A 609 -11.03 14.02 35.58
C ALA A 609 -9.96 14.84 34.86
N LEU A 610 -10.20 16.14 34.68
CA LEU A 610 -9.22 17.09 34.15
C LEU A 610 -8.02 17.24 35.11
N GLU A 611 -8.28 17.39 36.41
CA GLU A 611 -7.25 17.55 37.45
C GLU A 611 -6.41 16.27 37.58
N GLU A 612 -7.02 15.10 37.66
CA GLU A 612 -6.32 13.80 37.71
C GLU A 612 -5.50 13.49 36.45
N ALA A 613 -5.93 13.98 35.29
CA ALA A 613 -5.16 13.87 34.05
C ALA A 613 -3.98 14.83 33.97
N GLY A 614 -3.78 15.69 34.94
CA GLY A 614 -2.68 16.68 35.02
C GLY A 614 -3.00 18.03 34.35
N GLY A 615 -4.26 18.28 34.00
CA GLY A 615 -4.68 19.56 33.41
C GLY A 615 -4.23 19.78 31.97
N TRP A 616 -4.26 21.02 31.52
CA TRP A 616 -3.90 21.41 30.17
C TRP A 616 -2.39 21.47 29.95
N SER A 617 -1.84 20.59 29.09
CA SER A 617 -0.42 20.56 28.71
C SER A 617 -0.17 21.42 27.47
N SER A 618 0.95 22.15 27.45
CA SER A 618 1.41 22.93 26.32
C SER A 618 2.48 22.21 25.48
N ASP A 619 2.76 20.93 25.79
CA ASP A 619 3.83 20.16 25.15
C ASP A 619 3.46 19.71 23.74
N THR A 620 2.17 19.72 23.41
CA THR A 620 1.65 19.38 22.09
C THR A 620 0.76 20.51 21.58
N ILE A 621 0.68 20.66 20.26
CA ILE A 621 -0.20 21.66 19.65
C ILE A 621 -1.66 21.18 19.53
N THR A 622 -1.98 19.97 20.02
CA THR A 622 -3.29 19.35 20.12
C THR A 622 -3.52 18.92 21.57
N GLU A 623 -3.57 19.92 22.43
CA GLU A 623 -3.72 19.79 23.88
C GLU A 623 -4.97 19.02 24.30
N ASP A 624 -6.03 19.12 23.51
CA ASP A 624 -7.31 18.46 23.69
C ASP A 624 -7.21 16.93 23.51
N THR A 625 -6.58 16.50 22.44
CA THR A 625 -6.36 15.07 22.18
C THR A 625 -5.40 14.45 23.20
N ASP A 626 -4.35 15.16 23.59
CA ASP A 626 -3.39 14.73 24.63
C ASP A 626 -4.07 14.55 25.99
N LEU A 627 -4.89 15.56 26.39
CA LEU A 627 -5.68 15.48 27.61
C LEU A 627 -6.67 14.32 27.56
N GLY A 628 -7.40 14.15 26.44
CA GLY A 628 -8.37 13.08 26.28
C GLY A 628 -7.75 11.69 26.47
N LEU A 629 -6.56 11.47 25.93
CA LEU A 629 -5.82 10.22 26.13
C LEU A 629 -5.47 10.01 27.61
N SER A 630 -5.04 11.08 28.30
CA SER A 630 -4.69 11.02 29.73
C SER A 630 -5.91 10.76 30.61
N ILE A 631 -7.08 11.33 30.30
CA ILE A 631 -8.36 11.06 30.99
C ILE A 631 -8.74 9.57 30.85
N LEU A 632 -8.66 9.02 29.65
CA LEU A 632 -8.94 7.60 29.41
C LEU A 632 -7.97 6.68 30.14
N GLU A 633 -6.71 7.07 30.27
CA GLU A 633 -5.69 6.32 31.00
C GLU A 633 -5.96 6.27 32.51
N GLN A 634 -6.58 7.31 33.09
CA GLN A 634 -7.03 7.29 34.49
C GLN A 634 -8.26 6.37 34.70
N GLY A 635 -8.83 5.82 33.65
CA GLY A 635 -9.95 4.87 33.72
C GLY A 635 -11.32 5.52 33.58
N TRP A 636 -11.39 6.82 33.29
CA TRP A 636 -12.64 7.53 33.09
C TRP A 636 -13.40 7.05 31.86
N THR A 637 -14.71 7.11 31.93
CA THR A 637 -15.60 6.80 30.81
C THR A 637 -15.85 8.05 29.99
N ALA A 638 -15.71 7.95 28.67
CA ALA A 638 -16.10 8.97 27.73
C ALA A 638 -17.35 8.55 26.97
N HIS A 639 -18.24 9.48 26.66
CA HIS A 639 -19.44 9.28 25.84
C HIS A 639 -19.43 10.18 24.62
N TYR A 640 -20.05 9.69 23.54
CA TYR A 640 -20.18 10.40 22.29
C TYR A 640 -21.63 10.40 21.82
N THR A 641 -22.08 11.54 21.29
CA THR A 641 -23.39 11.70 20.63
C THR A 641 -23.20 12.06 19.15
N ARG A 642 -24.16 11.72 18.30
CA ARG A 642 -24.18 12.18 16.89
C ARG A 642 -24.95 13.48 16.72
N ARG A 643 -25.71 13.92 17.72
CA ARG A 643 -26.49 15.17 17.66
C ARG A 643 -25.55 16.37 17.63
N ARG A 644 -25.74 17.26 16.64
CA ARG A 644 -25.01 18.50 16.50
C ARG A 644 -25.58 19.56 17.43
N TYR A 645 -24.83 19.93 18.46
CA TYR A 645 -25.21 20.97 19.39
C TYR A 645 -24.55 22.31 19.11
N GLY A 646 -23.65 22.40 18.16
CA GLY A 646 -23.02 23.65 17.80
C GLY A 646 -22.40 23.62 16.41
N HIS A 647 -22.37 24.82 15.80
CA HIS A 647 -21.90 25.01 14.44
C HIS A 647 -20.86 26.14 14.39
N GLY A 648 -19.63 25.82 14.05
CA GLY A 648 -18.52 26.75 13.87
C GLY A 648 -18.41 27.30 12.46
N MET A 649 -17.22 27.79 12.10
CA MET A 649 -16.87 28.25 10.77
C MET A 649 -15.83 27.33 10.14
N LEU A 650 -15.96 27.10 8.85
CA LEU A 650 -14.94 26.40 8.04
C LEU A 650 -13.72 27.31 7.81
N PRO A 651 -12.57 26.75 7.46
CA PRO A 651 -11.46 27.53 6.90
C PRO A 651 -11.87 28.29 5.63
N ASP A 652 -11.48 29.55 5.52
CA ASP A 652 -11.91 30.43 4.40
C ASP A 652 -11.37 29.96 3.04
N ASP A 653 -10.28 29.20 3.03
CA ASP A 653 -9.60 28.80 1.81
C ASP A 653 -8.85 27.44 1.94
N TYR A 654 -8.42 26.90 0.81
CA TYR A 654 -7.74 25.62 0.74
C TYR A 654 -6.39 25.60 1.46
N ARG A 655 -5.67 26.72 1.46
CA ARG A 655 -4.40 26.83 2.19
C ARG A 655 -4.62 26.77 3.70
N SER A 656 -5.64 27.44 4.22
CA SER A 656 -6.04 27.38 5.62
C SER A 656 -6.53 26.00 6.02
N PHE A 657 -7.25 25.31 5.14
CA PHE A 657 -7.66 23.91 5.34
C PHE A 657 -6.45 22.99 5.43
N LYS A 658 -5.49 23.06 4.52
CA LYS A 658 -4.22 22.32 4.58
C LYS A 658 -3.43 22.64 5.86
N THR A 659 -3.37 23.90 6.25
CA THR A 659 -2.66 24.34 7.48
C THR A 659 -3.28 23.75 8.73
N GLN A 660 -4.61 23.70 8.80
CA GLN A 660 -5.33 23.07 9.92
C GLN A 660 -5.03 21.57 9.99
N ARG A 661 -5.11 20.85 8.86
CA ARG A 661 -4.83 19.40 8.81
C ARG A 661 -3.36 19.09 9.10
N HIS A 662 -2.45 19.93 8.61
CA HIS A 662 -1.03 19.81 8.95
C HIS A 662 -0.81 19.91 10.46
N ARG A 663 -1.46 20.87 11.14
CA ARG A 663 -1.38 21.05 12.58
C ARG A 663 -1.91 19.81 13.33
N TRP A 664 -3.04 19.25 12.91
CA TRP A 664 -3.61 18.07 13.55
C TRP A 664 -2.71 16.84 13.39
N ALA A 665 -2.19 16.62 12.19
CA ALA A 665 -1.27 15.50 11.94
C ALA A 665 0.04 15.63 12.72
N TYR A 666 0.61 16.84 12.75
CA TYR A 666 1.82 17.12 13.51
C TYR A 666 1.59 16.92 15.02
N GLY A 667 0.49 17.43 15.57
CA GLY A 667 0.13 17.26 16.98
C GLY A 667 -0.12 15.78 17.33
N GLY A 668 -0.80 15.04 16.46
CA GLY A 668 -0.98 13.59 16.62
C GLY A 668 0.36 12.84 16.65
N PHE A 669 1.32 13.27 15.83
CA PHE A 669 2.68 12.72 15.86
C PHE A 669 3.43 13.07 17.15
N GLN A 670 3.30 14.32 17.65
CA GLN A 670 3.85 14.71 18.96
C GLN A 670 3.29 13.86 20.09
N ILE A 671 1.97 13.59 20.11
CA ILE A 671 1.32 12.73 21.09
C ILE A 671 1.88 11.30 20.99
N ALA A 672 1.98 10.74 19.78
CA ALA A 672 2.55 9.41 19.57
C ALA A 672 3.99 9.33 20.12
N LYS A 673 4.83 10.35 19.82
CA LYS A 673 6.22 10.46 20.31
C LYS A 673 6.30 10.62 21.84
N LYS A 674 5.40 11.40 22.44
CA LYS A 674 5.32 11.64 23.89
C LYS A 674 4.92 10.37 24.65
N HIS A 675 3.96 9.64 24.13
CA HIS A 675 3.30 8.54 24.83
C HIS A 675 3.67 7.13 24.35
N TRP A 676 4.59 6.95 23.40
CA TRP A 676 4.88 5.65 22.81
C TRP A 676 5.18 4.54 23.83
N ARG A 677 5.88 4.88 24.93
CA ARG A 677 6.21 3.93 25.99
C ARG A 677 4.98 3.42 26.77
N ARG A 678 3.90 4.22 26.84
CA ARG A 678 2.65 3.85 27.50
C ARG A 678 1.88 2.78 26.74
N PHE A 679 2.19 2.61 25.43
CA PHE A 679 1.57 1.59 24.59
C PHE A 679 2.27 0.22 24.65
N ALA A 680 3.43 0.14 25.30
CA ALA A 680 4.12 -1.13 25.58
C ALA A 680 3.33 -1.99 26.59
N PRO A 681 3.46 -3.32 26.54
CA PRO A 681 2.84 -4.19 27.53
C PRO A 681 3.21 -3.81 28.96
N GLY A 682 2.21 -3.62 29.84
CA GLY A 682 2.41 -3.22 31.24
C GLY A 682 2.66 -1.75 31.52
N GLY A 683 2.76 -0.90 30.48
CA GLY A 683 3.10 0.52 30.63
C GLY A 683 1.92 1.47 30.87
N THR A 684 0.67 1.00 30.87
CA THR A 684 -0.53 1.83 30.90
C THR A 684 -1.74 1.13 31.51
N ARG A 685 -2.71 1.92 31.98
CA ARG A 685 -4.05 1.44 32.36
C ARG A 685 -5.02 1.36 31.18
N LEU A 686 -4.64 1.86 29.99
CA LEU A 686 -5.47 1.76 28.80
C LEU A 686 -5.74 0.29 28.44
N THR A 687 -6.97 -0.02 28.09
CA THR A 687 -7.36 -1.33 27.61
C THR A 687 -6.69 -1.65 26.26
N LEU A 688 -6.62 -2.93 25.93
CA LEU A 688 -6.01 -3.37 24.67
C LEU A 688 -6.75 -2.75 23.44
N GLY A 689 -8.08 -2.62 23.53
CA GLY A 689 -8.90 -1.98 22.51
C GLY A 689 -8.58 -0.49 22.33
N GLN A 690 -8.46 0.25 23.42
CA GLN A 690 -8.07 1.66 23.39
C GLN A 690 -6.69 1.83 22.75
N ARG A 691 -5.70 1.06 23.22
CA ARG A 691 -4.33 1.09 22.65
C ARG A 691 -4.35 0.80 21.15
N ALA A 692 -5.04 -0.25 20.73
CA ALA A 692 -5.16 -0.62 19.33
C ALA A 692 -5.74 0.53 18.48
N GLN A 693 -6.81 1.19 18.93
CA GLN A 693 -7.44 2.28 18.19
C GLN A 693 -6.56 3.53 18.04
N PHE A 694 -5.86 3.93 19.10
CA PHE A 694 -4.93 5.06 19.01
C PHE A 694 -3.74 4.72 18.12
N MET A 695 -3.15 3.52 18.27
CA MET A 695 -2.05 3.07 17.43
C MET A 695 -2.45 2.99 15.95
N MET A 696 -3.61 2.41 15.64
CA MET A 696 -4.11 2.32 14.26
C MET A 696 -4.34 3.70 13.63
N GLY A 697 -4.83 4.68 14.40
CA GLY A 697 -4.95 6.06 13.94
C GLY A 697 -3.60 6.67 13.56
N TRP A 698 -2.57 6.49 14.39
CA TRP A 698 -1.21 6.98 14.10
C TRP A 698 -0.56 6.23 12.93
N ILE A 699 -0.69 4.90 12.88
CA ILE A 699 -0.17 4.07 11.77
C ILE A 699 -0.84 4.47 10.45
N ASN A 700 -2.13 4.82 10.46
CA ASN A 700 -2.80 5.29 9.25
C ASN A 700 -2.16 6.59 8.71
N TRP A 701 -1.90 7.58 9.56
CA TRP A 701 -1.22 8.81 9.12
C TRP A 701 0.24 8.58 8.72
N MET A 702 1.00 7.81 9.47
CA MET A 702 2.40 7.50 9.15
C MET A 702 2.53 6.51 7.99
N GLY A 703 1.73 5.45 7.99
CA GLY A 703 1.81 4.37 7.00
C GLY A 703 1.14 4.73 5.68
N ALA A 704 -0.15 5.04 5.68
CA ALA A 704 -0.87 5.30 4.44
C ALA A 704 -0.42 6.62 3.79
N GLU A 705 -0.25 7.69 4.57
CA GLU A 705 0.02 9.01 4.03
C GLU A 705 1.52 9.29 3.84
N ALA A 706 2.33 9.12 4.88
CA ALA A 706 3.75 9.47 4.79
C ALA A 706 4.55 8.45 3.98
N LEU A 707 4.37 7.15 4.24
CA LEU A 707 5.06 6.10 3.48
C LEU A 707 4.54 6.03 2.04
N GLY A 708 3.24 6.32 1.81
CA GLY A 708 2.68 6.42 0.47
C GLY A 708 3.37 7.49 -0.39
N VAL A 709 3.63 8.68 0.18
CA VAL A 709 4.39 9.75 -0.51
C VAL A 709 5.84 9.34 -0.72
N ALA A 710 6.49 8.73 0.29
CA ALA A 710 7.86 8.25 0.15
C ALA A 710 7.99 7.19 -0.95
N ALA A 711 7.06 6.22 -0.99
CA ALA A 711 7.01 5.20 -2.04
C ALA A 711 6.78 5.82 -3.43
N ALA A 712 5.91 6.83 -3.56
CA ALA A 712 5.69 7.52 -4.82
C ALA A 712 6.97 8.24 -5.33
N ILE A 713 7.72 8.88 -4.43
CA ILE A 713 9.00 9.52 -4.78
C ILE A 713 10.04 8.46 -5.18
N LEU A 714 10.17 7.36 -4.43
CA LEU A 714 11.10 6.29 -4.75
C LEU A 714 10.76 5.65 -6.10
N ASN A 715 9.49 5.37 -6.34
CA ASN A 715 9.04 4.82 -7.62
C ASN A 715 9.33 5.78 -8.78
N LEU A 716 9.11 7.09 -8.60
CA LEU A 716 9.43 8.09 -9.61
C LEU A 716 10.93 8.12 -9.93
N LEU A 717 11.79 8.03 -8.92
CA LEU A 717 13.24 7.96 -9.10
C LEU A 717 13.68 6.66 -9.80
N TRP A 718 12.90 5.59 -9.69
CA TRP A 718 13.17 4.31 -10.31
C TRP A 718 12.77 4.25 -11.79
N VAL A 719 11.87 5.12 -12.25
CA VAL A 719 11.40 5.15 -13.66
C VAL A 719 12.53 5.19 -14.68
N PRO A 720 13.56 6.06 -14.59
CA PRO A 720 14.66 6.09 -15.56
C PRO A 720 15.47 4.79 -15.57
N VAL A 721 15.61 4.15 -14.41
CA VAL A 721 16.36 2.89 -14.27
C VAL A 721 15.66 1.76 -15.04
N VAL A 722 14.34 1.69 -14.94
CA VAL A 722 13.53 0.71 -15.69
C VAL A 722 13.50 1.07 -17.18
N ALA A 723 13.26 2.33 -17.53
CA ALA A 723 13.06 2.76 -18.91
C ALA A 723 14.34 2.63 -19.77
N PHE A 724 15.53 2.83 -19.19
CA PHE A 724 16.78 2.94 -19.92
C PHE A 724 17.89 2.00 -19.45
N GLY A 725 17.76 1.45 -18.24
CA GLY A 725 18.84 0.65 -17.62
C GLY A 725 18.67 -0.86 -17.77
N GLY A 726 17.52 -1.35 -18.21
CA GLY A 726 17.25 -2.79 -18.34
C GLY A 726 17.33 -3.58 -17.00
N ILE A 727 17.31 -2.88 -15.86
CA ILE A 727 17.54 -3.45 -14.53
C ILE A 727 16.22 -3.80 -13.85
N ALA A 728 16.29 -4.82 -13.00
CA ALA A 728 15.22 -5.45 -12.23
C ALA A 728 14.01 -4.56 -11.91
N LEU A 729 12.88 -4.94 -12.48
CA LEU A 729 11.57 -4.42 -12.14
C LEU A 729 11.17 -4.89 -10.73
N PRO A 730 10.38 -4.12 -9.99
CA PRO A 730 9.66 -4.67 -8.86
C PRO A 730 8.67 -5.74 -9.34
N ASP A 731 8.81 -6.94 -8.81
CA ASP A 731 7.91 -8.06 -9.11
C ASP A 731 6.45 -7.67 -8.86
N SER A 732 5.52 -8.21 -9.65
CA SER A 732 4.08 -7.99 -9.51
C SER A 732 3.54 -8.37 -8.12
N VAL A 733 4.16 -9.31 -7.43
CA VAL A 733 3.86 -9.66 -6.03
C VAL A 733 4.05 -8.46 -5.08
N LEU A 734 4.96 -7.53 -5.39
CA LEU A 734 5.20 -6.32 -4.60
C LEU A 734 4.40 -5.11 -5.13
N THR A 735 4.09 -5.05 -6.39
CA THR A 735 3.44 -3.87 -7.00
C THR A 735 1.92 -3.96 -7.01
N LEU A 736 1.36 -5.12 -7.29
CA LEU A 736 -0.09 -5.33 -7.34
C LEU A 736 -0.81 -5.02 -6.01
N PRO A 737 -0.26 -5.35 -4.82
CA PRO A 737 -0.89 -4.97 -3.54
C PRO A 737 -1.14 -3.47 -3.39
N VAL A 738 -0.30 -2.59 -3.97
CA VAL A 738 -0.51 -1.14 -3.91
C VAL A 738 -1.83 -0.75 -4.59
N VAL A 739 -2.11 -1.33 -5.74
CA VAL A 739 -3.36 -1.11 -6.49
C VAL A 739 -4.55 -1.67 -5.72
N VAL A 740 -4.42 -2.88 -5.17
CA VAL A 740 -5.48 -3.54 -4.38
C VAL A 740 -5.81 -2.72 -3.13
N VAL A 741 -4.81 -2.25 -2.39
CA VAL A 741 -4.99 -1.39 -1.21
C VAL A 741 -5.70 -0.10 -1.58
N PHE A 742 -5.33 0.52 -2.69
CA PHE A 742 -5.99 1.73 -3.17
C PHE A 742 -7.47 1.48 -3.49
N LEU A 743 -7.80 0.39 -4.17
CA LEU A 743 -9.20 0.01 -4.44
C LEU A 743 -9.97 -0.26 -3.16
N ILE A 744 -9.38 -0.97 -2.20
CA ILE A 744 -10.00 -1.20 -0.88
C ILE A 744 -10.31 0.13 -0.19
N ASN A 745 -9.40 1.11 -0.22
CA ASN A 745 -9.63 2.43 0.38
C ASN A 745 -10.77 3.19 -0.30
N ILE A 746 -10.88 3.14 -1.63
CA ILE A 746 -12.01 3.74 -2.36
C ILE A 746 -13.34 3.08 -1.97
N ILE A 747 -13.38 1.74 -1.97
CA ILE A 747 -14.58 0.97 -1.61
C ILE A 747 -14.97 1.27 -0.15
N HIS A 748 -14.00 1.25 0.75
CA HIS A 748 -14.18 1.58 2.16
C HIS A 748 -14.81 2.96 2.31
N PHE A 749 -14.21 3.97 1.72
CA PHE A 749 -14.72 5.34 1.79
C PHE A 749 -16.14 5.44 1.25
N ALA A 750 -16.38 4.96 0.02
CA ALA A 750 -17.69 5.07 -0.63
C ALA A 750 -18.79 4.34 0.15
N LEU A 751 -18.50 3.12 0.64
CA LEU A 751 -19.45 2.30 1.36
C LEU A 751 -19.80 2.88 2.74
N LEU A 752 -18.80 3.32 3.49
CA LEU A 752 -19.00 3.92 4.81
C LEU A 752 -19.75 5.25 4.75
N TYR A 753 -19.42 6.11 3.78
CA TYR A 753 -20.17 7.33 3.57
C TYR A 753 -21.64 7.05 3.22
N ARG A 754 -21.90 6.06 2.37
CA ARG A 754 -23.27 5.66 2.04
C ARG A 754 -24.06 5.13 3.25
N LEU A 755 -23.41 4.34 4.11
CA LEU A 755 -24.06 3.67 5.24
C LEU A 755 -24.27 4.58 6.45
N ARG A 756 -23.31 5.47 6.74
CA ARG A 756 -23.28 6.25 7.98
C ARG A 756 -23.52 7.75 7.78
N VAL A 757 -22.92 8.38 6.77
CA VAL A 757 -22.98 9.84 6.60
C VAL A 757 -24.23 10.27 5.83
N LYS A 758 -24.69 9.47 4.86
CA LYS A 758 -25.92 9.66 4.09
C LYS A 758 -26.01 11.01 3.34
N LEU A 759 -24.90 11.49 2.82
CA LEU A 759 -24.82 12.70 1.98
C LEU A 759 -25.13 12.41 0.51
N PRO A 760 -25.53 13.42 -0.29
CA PRO A 760 -25.63 13.29 -1.74
C PRO A 760 -24.32 12.79 -2.36
N PHE A 761 -24.40 11.95 -3.39
CA PHE A 761 -23.24 11.29 -4.02
C PHE A 761 -22.13 12.26 -4.42
N ARG A 762 -22.46 13.43 -5.00
CA ARG A 762 -21.48 14.47 -5.37
C ARG A 762 -20.69 15.03 -4.18
N HIS A 763 -21.33 15.15 -3.00
CA HIS A 763 -20.66 15.58 -1.78
C HIS A 763 -19.78 14.47 -1.22
N CYS A 764 -20.20 13.20 -1.31
CA CYS A 764 -19.36 12.06 -0.95
C CYS A 764 -18.11 11.98 -1.84
N MET A 765 -18.27 12.11 -3.15
CA MET A 765 -17.12 12.15 -4.09
C MET A 765 -16.19 13.32 -3.78
N GLY A 766 -16.75 14.51 -3.55
CA GLY A 766 -15.99 15.69 -3.16
C GLY A 766 -15.22 15.48 -1.86
N ALA A 767 -15.84 14.89 -0.84
CA ALA A 767 -15.19 14.55 0.42
C ALA A 767 -14.02 13.58 0.22
N GLY A 768 -14.17 12.58 -0.68
CA GLY A 768 -13.09 11.67 -1.05
C GLY A 768 -11.91 12.39 -1.70
N VAL A 769 -12.19 13.31 -2.63
CA VAL A 769 -11.16 14.16 -3.26
C VAL A 769 -10.49 15.06 -2.22
N ALA A 770 -11.25 15.68 -1.31
CA ALA A 770 -10.70 16.50 -0.23
C ALA A 770 -9.79 15.69 0.69
N ALA A 771 -10.22 14.49 1.11
CA ALA A 771 -9.42 13.61 1.95
C ALA A 771 -8.11 13.20 1.25
N MET A 772 -8.17 12.73 0.00
CA MET A 772 -6.97 12.36 -0.79
C MET A 772 -6.02 13.56 -0.98
N SER A 773 -6.56 14.77 -1.16
CA SER A 773 -5.77 15.98 -1.39
C SER A 773 -4.87 16.38 -0.22
N LEU A 774 -5.09 15.80 0.96
CA LEU A 774 -4.33 16.09 2.18
C LEU A 774 -3.09 15.22 2.35
N GLN A 775 -2.93 14.16 1.55
CA GLN A 775 -1.87 13.17 1.71
C GLN A 775 -0.47 13.79 1.82
N PHE A 776 -0.08 14.66 0.88
CA PHE A 776 1.22 15.32 0.91
C PHE A 776 1.38 16.27 2.11
N THR A 777 0.30 16.95 2.49
CA THR A 777 0.27 17.83 3.67
C THR A 777 0.51 17.06 4.96
N ILE A 778 -0.15 15.92 5.12
CA ILE A 778 0.00 15.03 6.28
C ILE A 778 1.41 14.41 6.28
N ALA A 779 1.88 13.90 5.14
CA ALA A 779 3.22 13.36 5.00
C ALA A 779 4.31 14.37 5.42
N ARG A 780 4.15 15.64 5.00
CA ARG A 780 5.03 16.72 5.40
C ARG A 780 4.96 16.99 6.92
N ALA A 781 3.78 16.93 7.51
CA ALA A 781 3.61 17.11 8.96
C ALA A 781 4.33 16.01 9.75
N VAL A 782 4.18 14.75 9.32
CA VAL A 782 4.88 13.60 9.92
C VAL A 782 6.40 13.74 9.77
N ALA A 783 6.89 14.07 8.57
CA ALA A 783 8.32 14.26 8.31
C ALA A 783 8.90 15.38 9.20
N LEU A 784 8.19 16.51 9.30
CA LEU A 784 8.63 17.60 10.19
C LEU A 784 8.64 17.18 11.68
N GLY A 785 7.67 16.37 12.10
CA GLY A 785 7.58 15.83 13.46
C GLY A 785 8.74 14.90 13.83
N LEU A 786 9.36 14.23 12.84
CA LEU A 786 10.57 13.43 13.06
C LEU A 786 11.79 14.29 13.41
N PHE A 787 11.92 15.48 12.81
CA PHE A 787 13.13 16.31 12.88
C PHE A 787 12.98 17.57 13.75
N LYS A 788 11.74 17.95 14.12
CA LYS A 788 11.46 19.16 14.89
C LYS A 788 10.55 18.85 16.07
N ASP A 789 10.92 19.26 17.25
CA ASP A 789 10.13 19.05 18.47
C ASP A 789 9.04 20.12 18.65
N SER A 790 9.21 21.31 18.06
CA SER A 790 8.22 22.38 18.11
C SER A 790 8.07 23.09 16.77
N LEU A 791 6.86 23.49 16.46
CA LEU A 791 6.53 24.35 15.32
C LEU A 791 5.75 25.56 15.83
N PRO A 792 5.90 26.74 15.20
CA PRO A 792 5.10 27.90 15.54
C PRO A 792 3.62 27.63 15.28
N PHE A 793 2.77 28.08 16.19
CA PHE A 793 1.33 27.99 16.01
C PHE A 793 0.87 28.93 14.90
N LEU A 794 0.34 28.38 13.81
CA LEU A 794 -0.27 29.14 12.74
C LEU A 794 -1.79 29.09 12.90
N ARG A 795 -2.40 30.28 13.13
CA ARG A 795 -3.86 30.42 13.17
C ARG A 795 -4.47 30.04 11.82
N THR A 796 -5.59 29.37 11.86
CA THR A 796 -6.42 29.11 10.68
C THR A 796 -7.31 30.32 10.45
N ASP A 797 -7.26 30.92 9.28
CA ASP A 797 -8.12 32.07 8.93
C ASP A 797 -9.54 31.56 8.73
N LYS A 798 -10.48 32.17 9.49
CA LYS A 798 -11.92 31.89 9.45
C LYS A 798 -12.69 33.22 9.51
N GLY A 799 -13.67 33.40 8.63
CA GLY A 799 -14.60 34.55 8.65
C GLY A 799 -13.90 35.91 8.49
N SER A 800 -12.72 35.97 7.89
CA SER A 800 -11.90 37.19 7.85
C SER A 800 -12.38 38.23 6.86
N GLY A 801 -13.29 37.92 5.93
CA GLY A 801 -13.84 38.85 4.93
C GLY A 801 -12.82 39.60 4.06
N LYS A 802 -11.53 39.30 4.18
CA LYS A 802 -10.47 39.97 3.45
C LYS A 802 -10.53 39.64 1.96
N LYS A 803 -10.68 40.65 1.10
CA LYS A 803 -10.46 40.52 -0.34
C LYS A 803 -9.03 40.01 -0.57
N ARG A 804 -8.93 38.82 -1.15
CA ARG A 804 -7.65 38.16 -1.34
C ARG A 804 -6.95 38.62 -2.59
N THR A 805 -5.70 39.03 -2.46
CA THR A 805 -4.74 39.09 -3.57
C THR A 805 -4.40 37.66 -3.99
N ALA A 806 -4.35 37.39 -5.29
CA ALA A 806 -4.00 36.08 -5.84
C ALA A 806 -2.61 35.64 -5.31
N GLY A 807 -2.61 34.84 -4.30
CA GLY A 807 -1.40 34.23 -3.75
C GLY A 807 -0.84 33.11 -4.64
N ALA A 808 0.35 32.62 -4.31
CA ALA A 808 0.95 31.49 -5.01
C ALA A 808 -0.01 30.29 -5.01
N PHE A 809 -0.01 29.55 -6.13
CA PHE A 809 -0.86 28.35 -6.31
C PHE A 809 -0.65 27.34 -5.16
N PRO A 810 -1.71 26.99 -4.40
CA PRO A 810 -1.57 26.22 -3.16
C PRO A 810 -1.20 24.75 -3.36
N ALA A 811 -1.18 24.26 -4.60
CA ALA A 811 -0.91 22.87 -4.99
C ALA A 811 0.32 22.73 -5.91
N LYS A 812 1.29 23.67 -5.84
CA LYS A 812 2.42 23.70 -6.78
C LYS A 812 3.26 22.42 -6.76
N TRP A 813 3.67 21.96 -5.58
CA TRP A 813 4.53 20.79 -5.44
C TRP A 813 3.80 19.49 -5.75
N GLU A 814 2.55 19.42 -5.35
CA GLU A 814 1.68 18.29 -5.67
C GLU A 814 1.43 18.19 -7.17
N ALA A 815 1.18 19.31 -7.84
CA ALA A 815 1.03 19.36 -9.30
C ALA A 815 2.29 18.83 -10.01
N ILE A 816 3.48 19.24 -9.56
CA ILE A 816 4.75 18.78 -10.15
C ILE A 816 4.90 17.28 -9.93
N LEU A 817 4.76 16.79 -8.70
CA LEU A 817 4.92 15.36 -8.39
C LEU A 817 3.90 14.50 -9.12
N GLY A 818 2.63 14.89 -9.12
CA GLY A 818 1.57 14.15 -9.82
C GLY A 818 1.81 14.10 -11.33
N SER A 819 2.23 15.21 -11.94
CA SER A 819 2.54 15.25 -13.37
C SER A 819 3.76 14.41 -13.73
N LEU A 820 4.80 14.41 -12.89
CA LEU A 820 6.00 13.59 -13.11
C LEU A 820 5.68 12.09 -13.00
N LEU A 821 4.81 11.68 -12.07
CA LEU A 821 4.35 10.29 -11.95
C LEU A 821 3.58 9.85 -13.20
N LEU A 822 2.66 10.69 -13.70
CA LEU A 822 1.92 10.42 -14.95
C LEU A 822 2.85 10.35 -16.16
N LEU A 823 3.81 11.26 -16.24
CA LEU A 823 4.82 11.25 -17.30
C LEU A 823 5.69 9.99 -17.23
N GLY A 824 6.08 9.58 -16.02
CA GLY A 824 6.80 8.33 -15.78
C GLY A 824 6.02 7.10 -16.25
N ALA A 825 4.72 7.05 -15.96
CA ALA A 825 3.85 5.97 -16.44
C ALA A 825 3.78 5.91 -17.97
N VAL A 826 3.63 7.05 -18.63
CA VAL A 826 3.63 7.14 -20.10
C VAL A 826 4.98 6.72 -20.67
N LEU A 827 6.08 7.17 -20.07
CA LEU A 827 7.43 6.81 -20.51
C LEU A 827 7.65 5.28 -20.43
N LEU A 828 7.28 4.65 -19.31
CA LEU A 828 7.38 3.20 -19.16
C LEU A 828 6.57 2.46 -20.20
N ALA A 829 5.32 2.87 -20.43
CA ALA A 829 4.47 2.25 -21.45
C ALA A 829 5.03 2.41 -22.87
N ALA A 830 5.61 3.58 -23.18
CA ALA A 830 6.18 3.87 -24.50
C ALA A 830 7.52 3.14 -24.77
N THR A 831 8.30 2.85 -23.71
CA THR A 831 9.59 2.15 -23.84
C THR A 831 9.46 0.63 -23.76
N ASN A 832 8.31 0.10 -23.36
CA ASN A 832 8.05 -1.35 -23.20
C ASN A 832 7.80 -2.06 -24.54
N LYS A 833 8.85 -2.26 -25.31
CA LYS A 833 8.77 -2.93 -26.64
C LYS A 833 8.46 -4.42 -26.53
N ASP A 834 8.89 -5.05 -25.45
CA ASP A 834 8.77 -6.49 -25.22
C ASP A 834 7.44 -6.86 -24.52
N GLU A 835 6.56 -5.90 -24.35
CA GLU A 835 5.24 -6.06 -23.71
C GLU A 835 5.31 -6.74 -22.34
N VAL A 836 6.36 -6.44 -21.57
CA VAL A 836 6.56 -6.97 -20.23
C VAL A 836 5.43 -6.51 -19.32
N ARG A 837 4.68 -7.46 -18.78
CA ARG A 837 3.48 -7.21 -17.94
C ARG A 837 3.80 -6.43 -16.69
N GLU A 838 4.92 -6.71 -16.05
CA GLU A 838 5.38 -6.04 -14.84
C GLU A 838 5.61 -4.54 -15.06
N ILE A 839 6.05 -4.13 -16.26
CA ILE A 839 6.20 -2.70 -16.62
C ILE A 839 4.83 -2.02 -16.67
N TYR A 840 3.81 -2.67 -17.25
CA TYR A 840 2.46 -2.11 -17.26
C TYR A 840 1.86 -2.03 -15.86
N VAL A 841 2.05 -3.06 -15.02
CA VAL A 841 1.61 -3.02 -13.62
C VAL A 841 2.30 -1.88 -12.87
N PHE A 842 3.60 -1.69 -13.07
CA PHE A 842 4.35 -0.58 -12.45
C PHE A 842 3.88 0.79 -12.97
N ALA A 843 3.58 0.92 -14.26
CA ALA A 843 2.97 2.13 -14.81
C ALA A 843 1.60 2.43 -14.18
N ILE A 844 0.75 1.43 -13.97
CA ILE A 844 -0.53 1.57 -13.26
C ILE A 844 -0.31 2.03 -11.82
N VAL A 845 0.69 1.50 -11.12
CA VAL A 845 1.05 1.95 -9.76
C VAL A 845 1.39 3.44 -9.75
N LEU A 846 2.17 3.93 -10.71
CA LEU A 846 2.49 5.36 -10.82
C LEU A 846 1.24 6.22 -11.06
N VAL A 847 0.32 5.76 -11.90
CA VAL A 847 -0.98 6.43 -12.12
C VAL A 847 -1.76 6.48 -10.81
N VAL A 848 -1.91 5.35 -10.10
CA VAL A 848 -2.60 5.29 -8.80
C VAL A 848 -1.96 6.23 -7.79
N GLN A 849 -0.64 6.23 -7.69
CA GLN A 849 0.11 7.11 -6.78
C GLN A 849 0.01 8.61 -7.16
N SER A 850 -0.27 8.93 -8.42
CA SER A 850 -0.48 10.31 -8.84
C SER A 850 -1.81 10.90 -8.36
N LEU A 851 -2.82 10.07 -8.13
CA LEU A 851 -4.20 10.51 -7.84
C LEU A 851 -4.34 11.42 -6.62
N PRO A 852 -3.70 11.17 -5.47
CA PRO A 852 -3.76 12.08 -4.34
C PRO A 852 -3.14 13.45 -4.62
N PHE A 853 -2.06 13.49 -5.39
CA PHE A 853 -1.42 14.75 -5.79
C PHE A 853 -2.31 15.54 -6.77
N MET A 854 -2.94 14.84 -7.71
CA MET A 854 -3.89 15.45 -8.65
C MET A 854 -5.18 15.89 -7.95
N ALA A 855 -5.63 15.17 -6.91
CA ALA A 855 -6.76 15.59 -6.07
C ALA A 855 -6.50 16.96 -5.41
N THR A 856 -5.25 17.24 -4.99
CA THR A 856 -4.85 18.55 -4.47
C THR A 856 -5.01 19.66 -5.52
N VAL A 857 -4.64 19.36 -6.77
CA VAL A 857 -4.82 20.29 -7.90
C VAL A 857 -6.30 20.54 -8.16
N VAL A 858 -7.11 19.48 -8.16
CA VAL A 858 -8.57 19.56 -8.32
C VAL A 858 -9.21 20.43 -7.23
N MET A 859 -8.83 20.23 -5.96
CA MET A 859 -9.33 21.04 -4.84
C MET A 859 -8.97 22.53 -4.99
N ALA A 860 -7.75 22.82 -5.43
CA ALA A 860 -7.33 24.20 -5.68
C ALA A 860 -8.12 24.86 -6.83
N PHE A 861 -8.51 24.11 -7.85
CA PHE A 861 -9.37 24.59 -8.93
C PHE A 861 -10.82 24.78 -8.46
N ILE A 862 -11.36 23.87 -7.65
CA ILE A 862 -12.70 24.01 -7.05
C ILE A 862 -12.75 25.28 -6.20
N GLU A 863 -11.74 25.52 -5.36
CA GLU A 863 -11.63 26.75 -4.57
C GLU A 863 -11.64 28.00 -5.47
N ARG A 864 -10.78 28.05 -6.50
CA ARG A 864 -10.71 29.19 -7.40
C ARG A 864 -12.04 29.51 -8.07
N ARG A 865 -12.75 28.47 -8.54
CA ARG A 865 -14.10 28.63 -9.12
C ARG A 865 -15.11 29.10 -8.10
N ALA A 866 -15.06 28.58 -6.87
CA ALA A 866 -15.94 28.97 -5.78
C ALA A 866 -15.73 30.46 -5.39
N ILE A 867 -14.47 30.91 -5.28
CA ILE A 867 -14.13 32.31 -5.00
C ILE A 867 -14.61 33.23 -6.13
N ALA A 868 -14.40 32.85 -7.39
CA ALA A 868 -14.87 33.63 -8.53
C ALA A 868 -16.39 33.76 -8.57
N ALA A 869 -17.12 32.69 -8.26
CA ALA A 869 -18.58 32.69 -8.19
C ALA A 869 -19.11 33.58 -7.03
N LEU A 870 -18.46 33.57 -5.87
CA LEU A 870 -18.81 34.44 -4.75
C LEU A 870 -18.55 35.91 -5.07
N ALA A 871 -17.42 36.25 -5.72
CA ALA A 871 -17.09 37.60 -6.13
C ALA A 871 -18.07 38.16 -7.19
N ALA A 872 -18.56 37.33 -8.10
CA ALA A 872 -19.59 37.69 -9.05
C ALA A 872 -20.95 37.96 -8.36
N ALA A 873 -21.34 37.12 -7.39
CA ALA A 873 -22.58 37.33 -6.64
C ALA A 873 -22.52 38.59 -5.76
N ASP A 874 -21.38 38.96 -5.18
CA ASP A 874 -21.19 40.17 -4.40
C ASP A 874 -21.25 41.43 -5.29
N SER A 875 -20.75 41.38 -6.54
CA SER A 875 -20.85 42.50 -7.49
C SER A 875 -22.29 42.75 -7.97
N ASP A 876 -23.11 41.69 -8.06
CA ASP A 876 -24.53 41.83 -8.42
C ASP A 876 -25.38 42.35 -7.25
N THR A 877 -24.96 42.15 -5.99
CA THR A 877 -25.65 42.63 -4.80
C THR A 877 -25.27 44.04 -4.38
N GLU A 878 -24.09 44.57 -4.75
CA GLU A 878 -23.74 46.00 -4.57
C GLU A 878 -24.59 46.95 -5.44
N THR A 879 -25.32 46.42 -6.43
CA THR A 879 -26.27 47.21 -7.25
C THR A 879 -27.68 47.26 -6.64
N VAL A 880 -27.97 46.57 -5.53
CA VAL A 880 -29.29 46.60 -4.84
C VAL A 880 -29.03 46.61 -3.33
N ALA A 881 -28.86 47.80 -2.78
CA ALA A 881 -28.75 47.95 -1.32
C ALA A 881 -30.15 47.92 -0.67
N GLU A 882 -30.58 46.74 -0.25
CA GLU A 882 -31.63 46.62 0.80
C GLU A 882 -31.10 45.75 1.97
N PRO A 883 -31.39 46.11 3.25
CA PRO A 883 -30.91 45.36 4.39
C PRO A 883 -31.61 44.01 4.44
N ILE A 884 -30.81 42.92 4.40
CA ILE A 884 -31.33 41.55 4.49
C ILE A 884 -31.86 41.30 5.91
N ALA A 885 -33.17 41.20 6.03
CA ALA A 885 -33.82 40.63 7.20
C ALA A 885 -33.44 39.14 7.30
N VAL A 886 -32.94 38.73 8.45
CA VAL A 886 -32.66 37.34 8.78
C VAL A 886 -33.99 36.55 8.72
N PRO A 887 -34.11 35.52 7.89
CA PRO A 887 -35.34 34.71 7.89
C PRO A 887 -35.45 33.92 9.19
N ALA A 888 -36.51 34.14 9.92
CA ALA A 888 -36.89 33.42 11.15
C ALA A 888 -37.18 31.92 10.95
N SER A 889 -36.97 31.37 9.75
CA SER A 889 -37.30 29.97 9.40
C SER A 889 -36.21 28.93 9.74
N ALA A 890 -35.06 29.34 10.31
CA ALA A 890 -34.05 28.39 10.77
C ALA A 890 -34.29 27.83 12.20
N LEU A 891 -35.39 28.24 12.84
CA LEU A 891 -35.72 27.87 14.23
C LEU A 891 -37.03 27.07 14.36
N THR A 892 -37.54 26.45 13.31
CA THR A 892 -38.76 25.61 13.46
C THR A 892 -38.32 24.14 13.69
N PRO A 893 -38.84 23.51 14.77
CA PRO A 893 -38.69 22.06 14.94
C PRO A 893 -39.57 21.34 13.88
N ALA A 894 -39.04 20.25 13.34
CA ALA A 894 -39.72 19.41 12.37
C ALA A 894 -41.11 19.06 12.86
N GLY A 895 -42.12 19.53 12.09
CA GLY A 895 -43.51 19.42 12.42
C GLY A 895 -44.03 17.98 12.51
N ALA A 896 -44.96 17.83 13.42
CA ALA A 896 -45.75 16.63 13.62
C ALA A 896 -46.42 16.18 12.32
N VAL A 897 -46.20 14.92 11.96
CA VAL A 897 -46.97 14.24 10.92
C VAL A 897 -48.37 13.95 11.49
N SER A 898 -49.39 14.65 10.97
CA SER A 898 -50.77 14.33 11.24
C SER A 898 -51.14 12.99 10.62
N ALA A 899 -51.53 12.05 11.44
CA ALA A 899 -52.20 10.83 11.00
C ALA A 899 -53.65 11.16 10.55
N THR A 900 -53.93 10.91 9.31
CA THR A 900 -55.32 10.72 8.85
C THR A 900 -55.64 9.24 8.75
N PRO A 901 -56.76 8.77 9.29
CA PRO A 901 -57.20 7.39 9.14
C PRO A 901 -57.97 7.25 7.82
N SER A 902 -57.63 6.28 7.00
CA SER A 902 -58.53 5.79 5.96
C SER A 902 -58.56 4.28 5.96
N ALA A 903 -59.76 3.80 5.85
CA ALA A 903 -60.29 2.46 5.94
C ALA A 903 -59.52 1.35 5.19
#